data_259d4b6ffc1a35e024b0c94eb709df52
#
_entry.id   259d4b6ffc1a35e024b0c94eb709df52
#
_cell.length_a   1.000
_cell.length_b   1.000
_cell.length_c   1.000
_cell.angle_alpha   90.00
_cell.angle_beta   90.00
_cell.angle_gamma   90.00
#
_symmetry.space_group_name_H-M   'P 1'
#
loop_
_entity.id
_entity.type
_entity.pdbx_description
1 polymer ?
#
loop_
_entity_poly.entity_id
_entity_poly.type
_entity_poly.pdbx_seq_one_letter_code
_entity_poly.pdbx_strand_id
1 'polypeptide(L)'
;MQKYGVNELRRMFLEFFESKEHLAMKSFSLVPHNDNSLLLINSGMAPLKPYFTGQEIPPRRRVTTCQKCIRTGDIENIGKTARHGTFFEMLGNFSFGDYFKTEAIHWAWEFLTECVGIPADRLYPSVYLDDDEAFRIWNEEIGIPKERIYRFGKEDNFWEHGAGPCGPCSEIYYDRGEKYGTGPEDVMGGEGDRFMEVWNVVFSQFNNDGHGNYTDLIQKNIDTGMGLERLAVVCQDVASLFDVDTNRALMDEVGALAHCRYEEDDKKDVSLRIIADHVKSCTFMASDGIMPSNEGRGYVFRRLLRRAARHGRILGIEGSFMTKLAQVVIDLSKDGYPELEEKKDMILRVIDQEEERFANTIDKGLEILADLEKDMEAKGTKVLAGEDAFKLYDTYGFPIDLTKEILDDKGLTVDEEGFHKAMQVQRETARSARKTTNYMGRDDIYQKLDASLTSAFTGYDKLEDESKVTALVRLTADEEGEDEIADAVTDGEKACVITSETPFYGTMGGQVGDRGVIESANGKFEVEDTIHLQGGKIGHIGHMVSGMFQTGETVTLKVNEENRSLIGRNHSATHLLHKALRTVLGTHVEQAGSLVTRDRLRFDFTHFSAMSQDEIKEVENIVNKEIRAALPVVTDVMSLEDAKKTGAMALFGEKYGDKVRVVRMGDFSTELCGGTHVKNTSEISCFKILSEAGVAAGVRRIEALTSDGLIHHYENVEQELHAAAAAAKSTPADLKTKIESMMEEIKTLHSENEKLKSKLAKEAMGDVMDQVQEVKGVKVLAVRADGVDMNGLRNLGDQLKEKIGEGVVVIASVLDGKVNLMAAVTDEAQKKGAHAGNLIKAIAGLVGGGGGGRPNMAQAGGKNPEGVADALIKVAEVVSEQVNKLRIKAVSSLFDAGLCKVARHQK
;
A
#
# COMPACT_ATOMS: atom_id res chain seq x y z
N MET A 1 -32.87 31.02 18.85
CA MET A 1 -32.14 30.69 17.61
C MET A 1 -32.81 29.52 16.94
N GLN A 2 -33.02 29.55 15.63
CA GLN A 2 -33.56 28.42 14.89
C GLN A 2 -32.45 27.34 14.76
N LYS A 3 -32.85 26.07 14.89
CA LYS A 3 -31.90 24.97 14.71
C LYS A 3 -31.81 24.60 13.24
N TYR A 4 -30.62 24.74 12.65
CA TYR A 4 -30.33 24.37 11.26
C TYR A 4 -29.47 23.13 11.22
N GLY A 5 -29.71 22.27 10.23
CA GLY A 5 -28.86 21.11 9.94
C GLY A 5 -27.58 21.50 9.18
N VAL A 6 -26.57 20.63 9.21
CA VAL A 6 -25.28 20.86 8.53
C VAL A 6 -25.48 21.13 7.03
N ASN A 7 -26.29 20.35 6.34
CA ASN A 7 -26.57 20.53 4.91
C ASN A 7 -27.32 21.83 4.61
N GLU A 8 -28.19 22.27 5.52
CA GLU A 8 -28.92 23.53 5.39
C GLU A 8 -27.98 24.73 5.57
N LEU A 9 -27.11 24.71 6.57
CA LEU A 9 -26.12 25.76 6.82
C LEU A 9 -25.15 25.91 5.64
N ARG A 10 -24.70 24.80 5.05
CA ARG A 10 -23.86 24.81 3.84
C ARG A 10 -24.53 25.56 2.71
N ARG A 11 -25.81 25.22 2.42
CA ARG A 11 -26.59 25.86 1.38
C ARG A 11 -26.82 27.33 1.68
N MET A 12 -27.21 27.69 2.90
CA MET A 12 -27.46 29.08 3.33
C MET A 12 -26.20 29.95 3.12
N PHE A 13 -25.01 29.45 3.46
CA PHE A 13 -23.77 30.18 3.28
C PHE A 13 -23.45 30.45 1.81
N LEU A 14 -23.54 29.45 0.96
CA LEU A 14 -23.27 29.60 -0.46
C LEU A 14 -24.27 30.53 -1.13
N GLU A 15 -25.57 30.38 -0.88
CA GLU A 15 -26.66 31.25 -1.40
C GLU A 15 -26.47 32.70 -0.92
N PHE A 16 -26.05 32.91 0.35
CA PHE A 16 -25.81 34.25 0.87
C PHE A 16 -24.67 34.94 0.09
N PHE A 17 -23.54 34.26 -0.10
CA PHE A 17 -22.43 34.86 -0.83
C PHE A 17 -22.66 34.96 -2.35
N GLU A 18 -23.49 34.09 -2.95
CA GLU A 18 -24.00 34.30 -4.32
C GLU A 18 -24.81 35.59 -4.41
N SER A 19 -25.62 35.90 -3.41
CA SER A 19 -26.36 37.18 -3.36
C SER A 19 -25.44 38.41 -3.25
N LYS A 20 -24.18 38.22 -2.78
CA LYS A 20 -23.10 39.22 -2.75
C LYS A 20 -22.19 39.14 -3.98
N GLU A 21 -22.66 38.53 -5.07
CA GLU A 21 -22.02 38.40 -6.37
C GLU A 21 -20.77 37.46 -6.38
N HIS A 22 -20.64 36.57 -5.42
CA HIS A 22 -19.60 35.54 -5.46
C HIS A 22 -19.98 34.40 -6.41
N LEU A 23 -18.97 33.82 -7.04
CA LEU A 23 -19.11 32.56 -7.78
C LEU A 23 -19.00 31.40 -6.79
N ALA A 24 -20.08 30.65 -6.59
CA ALA A 24 -19.99 29.41 -5.83
C ALA A 24 -19.22 28.36 -6.64
N MET A 25 -18.07 27.98 -6.14
CA MET A 25 -17.23 26.93 -6.75
C MET A 25 -17.45 25.60 -6.01
N LYS A 26 -17.38 24.49 -6.75
CA LYS A 26 -17.38 23.16 -6.16
C LYS A 26 -16.13 22.98 -5.27
N SER A 27 -16.27 22.14 -4.24
CA SER A 27 -15.12 21.72 -3.45
C SER A 27 -14.03 21.12 -4.31
N PHE A 28 -12.79 21.51 -4.08
CA PHE A 28 -11.64 20.90 -4.73
C PHE A 28 -11.36 19.51 -4.12
N SER A 29 -10.58 18.70 -4.84
CA SER A 29 -10.10 17.43 -4.34
C SER A 29 -9.27 17.61 -3.06
N LEU A 30 -9.32 16.63 -2.16
CA LEU A 30 -8.42 16.53 -1.01
C LEU A 30 -6.94 16.35 -1.42
N VAL A 31 -6.70 15.95 -2.67
CA VAL A 31 -5.35 15.81 -3.23
C VAL A 31 -4.90 17.19 -3.75
N PRO A 32 -3.85 17.81 -3.17
CA PRO A 32 -3.35 19.09 -3.63
C PRO A 32 -2.84 19.03 -5.07
N HIS A 33 -3.20 20.03 -5.89
CA HIS A 33 -2.64 20.23 -7.22
C HIS A 33 -1.43 21.17 -7.15
N ASN A 34 -0.28 20.76 -7.66
CA ASN A 34 0.94 21.57 -7.78
C ASN A 34 1.50 22.14 -6.46
N ASP A 35 1.06 21.65 -5.31
CA ASP A 35 1.59 22.02 -3.99
C ASP A 35 2.17 20.79 -3.27
N ASN A 36 3.49 20.65 -3.32
CA ASN A 36 4.20 19.56 -2.65
C ASN A 36 4.40 19.81 -1.14
N SER A 37 4.05 20.99 -0.64
CA SER A 37 4.15 21.32 0.81
C SER A 37 3.02 20.69 1.62
N LEU A 38 1.90 20.34 0.98
CA LEU A 38 0.73 19.76 1.61
C LEU A 38 0.56 18.29 1.21
N LEU A 39 0.34 17.45 2.20
CA LEU A 39 -0.04 16.05 1.96
C LEU A 39 -1.51 15.94 1.52
N LEU A 40 -2.39 16.66 2.19
CA LEU A 40 -3.83 16.74 1.94
C LEU A 40 -4.29 18.19 2.09
N ILE A 41 -5.34 18.57 1.40
CA ILE A 41 -5.96 19.90 1.56
C ILE A 41 -6.52 20.03 2.98
N ASN A 42 -6.07 21.04 3.70
CA ASN A 42 -6.34 21.30 5.12
C ASN A 42 -6.99 22.65 5.40
N SER A 43 -7.24 23.45 4.35
CA SER A 43 -7.87 24.78 4.44
C SER A 43 -8.58 25.16 3.13
N GLY A 44 -9.52 26.10 3.22
CA GLY A 44 -10.26 26.61 2.06
C GLY A 44 -9.39 27.34 1.05
N MET A 45 -8.35 28.03 1.52
CA MET A 45 -7.46 28.82 0.68
C MET A 45 -6.43 27.98 -0.08
N ALA A 46 -6.03 26.81 0.46
CA ALA A 46 -4.95 26.01 -0.11
C ALA A 46 -5.06 25.78 -1.63
N PRO A 47 -6.22 25.36 -2.19
CA PRO A 47 -6.36 25.19 -3.63
C PRO A 47 -6.44 26.50 -4.42
N LEU A 48 -6.62 27.64 -3.76
CA LEU A 48 -6.79 28.96 -4.37
C LEU A 48 -5.51 29.81 -4.33
N LYS A 49 -4.41 29.34 -3.71
CA LYS A 49 -3.12 30.04 -3.61
C LYS A 49 -2.67 30.73 -4.90
N PRO A 50 -2.76 30.13 -6.11
CA PRO A 50 -2.34 30.77 -7.34
C PRO A 50 -3.07 32.07 -7.66
N TYR A 51 -4.34 32.21 -7.24
CA TYR A 51 -5.14 33.43 -7.41
C TYR A 51 -4.71 34.54 -6.47
N PHE A 52 -4.34 34.20 -5.24
CA PHE A 52 -3.82 35.17 -4.25
C PHE A 52 -2.49 35.77 -4.66
N THR A 53 -1.62 34.96 -5.27
CA THR A 53 -0.28 35.38 -5.72
C THR A 53 -0.29 36.04 -7.12
N GLY A 54 -1.41 36.01 -7.83
CA GLY A 54 -1.53 36.47 -9.19
C GLY A 54 -0.84 35.60 -10.24
N GLN A 55 -0.46 34.36 -9.89
CA GLN A 55 0.07 33.37 -10.83
C GLN A 55 -1.00 32.88 -11.81
N GLU A 56 -2.25 32.84 -11.35
CA GLU A 56 -3.40 32.48 -12.19
C GLU A 56 -4.49 33.57 -12.05
N ILE A 57 -5.30 33.71 -13.09
CA ILE A 57 -6.45 34.64 -13.09
C ILE A 57 -7.65 33.87 -12.52
N PRO A 58 -8.29 34.35 -11.44
CA PRO A 58 -9.47 33.67 -10.88
C PRO A 58 -10.65 33.75 -11.88
N PRO A 59 -11.55 32.74 -11.90
CA PRO A 59 -12.73 32.74 -12.77
C PRO A 59 -13.68 33.92 -12.49
N ARG A 60 -13.66 34.42 -11.26
CA ARG A 60 -14.30 35.64 -10.80
C ARG A 60 -13.49 36.22 -9.62
N ARG A 61 -13.48 37.55 -9.44
CA ARG A 61 -12.76 38.17 -8.31
C ARG A 61 -13.38 37.88 -6.95
N ARG A 62 -14.64 37.47 -6.91
CA ARG A 62 -15.38 37.04 -5.72
C ARG A 62 -15.73 35.57 -5.88
N VAL A 63 -15.24 34.74 -4.98
CA VAL A 63 -15.49 33.28 -4.98
C VAL A 63 -15.95 32.86 -3.61
N THR A 64 -16.86 31.89 -3.55
CA THR A 64 -17.24 31.21 -2.31
C THR A 64 -17.17 29.70 -2.48
N THR A 65 -16.75 28.99 -1.42
CA THR A 65 -16.66 27.52 -1.44
C THR A 65 -17.11 26.94 -0.12
N CYS A 66 -17.54 25.68 -0.17
CA CYS A 66 -17.54 24.77 0.96
C CYS A 66 -16.46 23.72 0.68
N GLN A 67 -15.26 23.91 1.21
CA GLN A 67 -14.11 23.06 0.93
C GLN A 67 -13.99 21.92 1.92
N LYS A 68 -13.96 20.68 1.42
CA LYS A 68 -13.59 19.49 2.20
C LYS A 68 -12.11 19.56 2.61
N CYS A 69 -11.84 19.32 3.88
CA CYS A 69 -10.51 19.42 4.48
C CYS A 69 -10.20 18.20 5.33
N ILE A 70 -8.93 17.82 5.38
CA ILE A 70 -8.42 16.81 6.31
C ILE A 70 -7.22 17.37 7.09
N ARG A 71 -7.28 17.27 8.42
CA ARG A 71 -6.18 17.55 9.34
C ARG A 71 -5.78 16.29 10.08
N THR A 72 -4.49 15.97 10.04
CA THR A 72 -3.94 14.71 10.59
C THR A 72 -3.13 14.90 11.85
N GLY A 73 -2.83 16.15 12.25
CA GLY A 73 -2.02 16.46 13.44
C GLY A 73 -2.64 15.98 14.75
N ASP A 74 -3.96 15.94 14.82
CA ASP A 74 -4.70 15.67 16.05
C ASP A 74 -5.42 14.32 16.09
N ILE A 75 -5.00 13.36 15.24
CA ILE A 75 -5.68 12.04 15.15
C ILE A 75 -5.78 11.35 16.52
N GLU A 76 -4.77 11.48 17.39
CA GLU A 76 -4.77 10.91 18.73
C GLU A 76 -5.80 11.56 19.68
N ASN A 77 -6.19 12.80 19.40
CA ASN A 77 -7.17 13.58 20.20
C ASN A 77 -8.61 13.34 19.75
N ILE A 78 -8.80 12.71 18.56
CA ILE A 78 -10.14 12.42 18.05
C ILE A 78 -10.91 11.52 19.00
N GLY A 79 -12.13 11.92 19.31
CA GLY A 79 -13.02 11.24 20.24
C GLY A 79 -12.81 11.62 21.70
N LYS A 80 -11.68 12.26 22.07
CA LYS A 80 -11.34 12.69 23.43
C LYS A 80 -11.71 14.14 23.70
N THR A 81 -11.72 14.99 22.68
CA THR A 81 -12.03 16.42 22.76
C THR A 81 -13.32 16.75 21.99
N ALA A 82 -13.97 17.85 22.34
CA ALA A 82 -15.25 18.27 21.76
C ALA A 82 -15.13 18.91 20.37
N ARG A 83 -13.93 19.38 20.00
CA ARG A 83 -13.70 20.29 18.86
C ARG A 83 -12.75 19.76 17.77
N HIS A 84 -12.12 18.59 17.95
CA HIS A 84 -11.21 18.01 16.96
C HIS A 84 -11.91 16.96 16.11
N GLY A 85 -11.83 17.12 14.78
CA GLY A 85 -12.26 16.17 13.78
C GLY A 85 -11.20 16.02 12.70
N THR A 86 -11.04 14.83 12.15
CA THR A 86 -10.09 14.57 11.05
C THR A 86 -10.59 15.18 9.75
N PHE A 87 -11.84 14.87 9.37
CA PHE A 87 -12.54 15.49 8.24
C PHE A 87 -13.44 16.61 8.74
N PHE A 88 -13.40 17.74 8.07
CA PHE A 88 -14.32 18.86 8.30
C PHE A 88 -14.54 19.65 7.01
N GLU A 89 -15.61 20.41 6.99
CA GLU A 89 -15.97 21.28 5.89
C GLU A 89 -15.65 22.74 6.26
N MET A 90 -14.89 23.42 5.41
CA MET A 90 -14.54 24.83 5.59
C MET A 90 -15.33 25.70 4.61
N LEU A 91 -16.24 26.49 5.16
CA LEU A 91 -16.94 27.53 4.45
C LEU A 91 -16.02 28.73 4.27
N GLY A 92 -15.90 29.25 3.06
CA GLY A 92 -15.01 30.37 2.77
C GLY A 92 -15.58 31.31 1.70
N ASN A 93 -15.38 32.60 1.91
CA ASN A 93 -15.58 33.63 0.91
C ASN A 93 -14.27 34.35 0.66
N PHE A 94 -13.95 34.58 -0.63
CA PHE A 94 -12.66 35.03 -1.09
C PHE A 94 -12.81 36.23 -1.99
N SER A 95 -11.89 37.22 -1.81
CA SER A 95 -11.75 38.38 -2.68
C SER A 95 -10.35 38.45 -3.26
N PHE A 96 -10.26 38.53 -4.56
CA PHE A 96 -8.99 38.68 -5.29
C PHE A 96 -8.89 40.11 -5.82
N GLY A 97 -8.49 41.03 -4.91
CA GLY A 97 -8.33 42.46 -5.20
C GLY A 97 -9.63 43.20 -5.58
N ASP A 98 -10.76 42.77 -5.01
CA ASP A 98 -12.09 43.41 -5.20
C ASP A 98 -12.52 44.14 -3.92
N TYR A 99 -13.02 43.44 -2.92
CA TYR A 99 -13.37 44.00 -1.60
C TYR A 99 -12.32 43.64 -0.55
N PHE A 100 -12.39 44.35 0.59
CA PHE A 100 -11.43 44.12 1.68
C PHE A 100 -12.13 44.11 3.06
N LYS A 101 -11.52 44.66 4.09
CA LYS A 101 -11.95 44.52 5.50
C LYS A 101 -13.39 44.93 5.77
N THR A 102 -13.82 46.09 5.23
CA THR A 102 -15.17 46.61 5.54
C THR A 102 -16.25 45.67 5.10
N GLU A 103 -16.27 45.29 3.82
CA GLU A 103 -17.29 44.40 3.30
C GLU A 103 -17.19 43.00 3.93
N ALA A 104 -15.97 42.47 4.13
CA ALA A 104 -15.77 41.14 4.73
C ALA A 104 -16.34 41.07 6.16
N ILE A 105 -16.07 42.05 7.00
CA ILE A 105 -16.57 42.14 8.39
C ILE A 105 -18.09 42.34 8.39
N HIS A 106 -18.62 43.24 7.56
CA HIS A 106 -20.06 43.50 7.49
C HIS A 106 -20.83 42.25 7.03
N TRP A 107 -20.37 41.54 6.01
CA TRP A 107 -21.05 40.33 5.53
C TRP A 107 -20.92 39.17 6.48
N ALA A 108 -19.78 39.03 7.18
CA ALA A 108 -19.66 38.02 8.22
C ALA A 108 -20.67 38.26 9.36
N TRP A 109 -20.80 39.51 9.79
CA TRP A 109 -21.77 39.90 10.82
C TRP A 109 -23.22 39.70 10.35
N GLU A 110 -23.57 40.19 9.15
CA GLU A 110 -24.90 40.04 8.54
C GLU A 110 -25.27 38.55 8.43
N PHE A 111 -24.36 37.68 7.96
CA PHE A 111 -24.64 36.27 7.83
C PHE A 111 -24.93 35.63 9.18
N LEU A 112 -24.09 35.86 10.18
CA LEU A 112 -24.26 35.24 11.49
C LEU A 112 -25.49 35.75 12.23
N THR A 113 -25.78 37.08 12.18
CA THR A 113 -26.84 37.68 12.99
C THR A 113 -28.19 37.71 12.30
N GLU A 114 -28.23 38.00 10.98
CA GLU A 114 -29.49 38.16 10.23
C GLU A 114 -29.91 36.87 9.51
N CYS A 115 -28.96 36.15 8.89
CA CYS A 115 -29.32 34.92 8.16
C CYS A 115 -29.41 33.72 9.10
N VAL A 116 -28.41 33.49 9.94
CA VAL A 116 -28.39 32.38 10.90
C VAL A 116 -29.16 32.71 12.18
N GLY A 117 -29.23 33.98 12.55
CA GLY A 117 -29.98 34.47 13.72
C GLY A 117 -29.25 34.20 15.03
N ILE A 118 -27.93 34.24 15.03
CA ILE A 118 -27.13 34.15 16.27
C ILE A 118 -27.30 35.43 17.06
N PRO A 119 -27.61 35.38 18.37
CA PRO A 119 -27.72 36.57 19.20
C PRO A 119 -26.44 37.39 19.20
N ALA A 120 -26.53 38.66 18.75
CA ALA A 120 -25.38 39.57 18.62
C ALA A 120 -24.65 39.83 19.95
N ASP A 121 -25.31 39.70 21.10
CA ASP A 121 -24.74 39.85 22.43
C ASP A 121 -23.86 38.68 22.86
N ARG A 122 -23.91 37.57 22.11
CA ARG A 122 -23.07 36.38 22.38
C ARG A 122 -21.88 36.26 21.41
N LEU A 123 -21.72 37.17 20.46
CA LEU A 123 -20.62 37.23 19.52
C LEU A 123 -19.53 38.19 20.01
N TYR A 124 -18.28 37.72 20.00
CA TYR A 124 -17.11 38.43 20.48
C TYR A 124 -16.03 38.43 19.37
N PRO A 125 -15.76 39.55 18.70
CA PRO A 125 -14.69 39.60 17.73
C PRO A 125 -13.32 39.81 18.38
N SER A 126 -12.29 39.22 17.76
CA SER A 126 -10.88 39.55 18.02
C SER A 126 -10.25 40.21 16.82
N VAL A 127 -9.18 40.98 17.01
CA VAL A 127 -8.39 41.59 15.94
C VAL A 127 -6.91 41.53 16.28
N TYR A 128 -6.06 41.60 15.26
CA TYR A 128 -4.62 41.69 15.46
C TYR A 128 -4.25 42.98 16.25
N LEU A 129 -3.21 42.90 17.12
CA LEU A 129 -2.80 43.98 18.02
C LEU A 129 -2.70 45.34 17.32
N ASP A 130 -2.10 45.41 16.14
CA ASP A 130 -1.83 46.63 15.40
C ASP A 130 -2.89 46.94 14.30
N ASP A 131 -3.99 46.13 14.25
CA ASP A 131 -5.04 46.34 13.25
C ASP A 131 -6.15 47.28 13.78
N ASP A 132 -5.82 48.59 13.84
CA ASP A 132 -6.77 49.65 14.25
C ASP A 132 -7.93 49.80 13.26
N GLU A 133 -7.73 49.44 11.99
CA GLU A 133 -8.79 49.53 10.96
C GLU A 133 -9.89 48.50 11.24
N ALA A 134 -9.54 47.23 11.45
CA ALA A 134 -10.51 46.21 11.76
C ALA A 134 -11.21 46.53 13.11
N PHE A 135 -10.45 47.00 14.13
CA PHE A 135 -11.03 47.40 15.39
C PHE A 135 -12.08 48.53 15.23
N ARG A 136 -11.76 49.56 14.43
CA ARG A 136 -12.68 50.65 14.14
C ARG A 136 -13.95 50.20 13.45
N ILE A 137 -13.84 49.30 12.45
CA ILE A 137 -14.99 48.72 11.73
C ILE A 137 -15.91 48.01 12.72
N TRP A 138 -15.39 47.12 13.56
CA TRP A 138 -16.17 46.45 14.57
C TRP A 138 -16.85 47.37 15.58
N ASN A 139 -16.13 48.42 16.04
CA ASN A 139 -16.63 49.34 17.07
C ASN A 139 -17.59 50.38 16.49
N GLU A 140 -17.20 51.08 15.43
CA GLU A 140 -17.94 52.29 14.95
C GLU A 140 -18.96 51.91 13.87
N GLU A 141 -18.69 50.97 13.00
CA GLU A 141 -19.59 50.60 11.87
C GLU A 141 -20.55 49.50 12.24
N ILE A 142 -20.10 48.45 12.88
CA ILE A 142 -20.95 47.35 13.37
C ILE A 142 -21.61 47.71 14.72
N GLY A 143 -20.93 48.53 15.53
CA GLY A 143 -21.47 49.02 16.83
C GLY A 143 -21.21 48.12 18.02
N ILE A 144 -20.17 47.29 17.97
CA ILE A 144 -19.80 46.43 19.08
C ILE A 144 -19.05 47.27 20.13
N PRO A 145 -19.42 47.20 21.45
CA PRO A 145 -18.72 47.87 22.52
C PRO A 145 -17.23 47.49 22.57
N LYS A 146 -16.36 48.45 22.83
CA LYS A 146 -14.90 48.26 22.86
C LYS A 146 -14.46 47.13 23.81
N GLU A 147 -15.17 46.95 24.91
CA GLU A 147 -14.91 45.93 25.94
C GLU A 147 -15.22 44.51 25.45
N ARG A 148 -15.88 44.37 24.29
CA ARG A 148 -16.19 43.09 23.67
C ARG A 148 -15.33 42.82 22.45
N ILE A 149 -14.40 43.69 22.08
CA ILE A 149 -13.45 43.51 20.99
C ILE A 149 -12.08 43.22 21.58
N TYR A 150 -11.55 42.03 21.35
CA TYR A 150 -10.28 41.60 21.95
C TYR A 150 -9.13 41.82 20.97
N ARG A 151 -7.93 42.11 21.50
CA ARG A 151 -6.73 42.28 20.68
C ARG A 151 -5.74 41.18 21.06
N PHE A 152 -5.36 40.39 20.09
CA PHE A 152 -4.41 39.28 20.24
C PHE A 152 -3.17 39.46 19.38
N GLY A 153 -2.11 38.75 19.77
CA GLY A 153 -0.83 38.77 19.08
C GLY A 153 -0.80 38.01 17.77
N LYS A 154 0.43 37.82 17.31
CA LYS A 154 0.67 37.10 16.05
C LYS A 154 0.26 35.62 16.14
N GLU A 155 0.31 35.04 17.32
CA GLU A 155 -0.03 33.63 17.53
C GLU A 155 -1.51 33.34 17.26
N ASP A 156 -2.40 34.29 17.52
CA ASP A 156 -3.85 34.12 17.40
C ASP A 156 -4.42 34.89 16.20
N ASN A 157 -4.08 36.17 16.02
CA ASN A 157 -4.71 37.01 14.99
C ASN A 157 -3.80 37.40 13.81
N PHE A 158 -2.84 36.55 13.45
CA PHE A 158 -2.08 36.67 12.21
C PHE A 158 -1.97 35.31 11.53
N TRP A 159 -2.64 35.15 10.41
CA TRP A 159 -2.64 33.87 9.70
C TRP A 159 -1.45 33.75 8.75
N GLU A 160 -0.66 32.68 8.90
CA GLU A 160 0.41 32.30 8.00
C GLU A 160 0.58 30.77 7.98
N HIS A 161 0.93 30.20 6.84
CA HIS A 161 1.20 28.77 6.70
C HIS A 161 2.37 28.55 5.73
N GLY A 162 3.58 28.44 6.28
CA GLY A 162 4.81 28.32 5.50
C GLY A 162 5.05 29.50 4.58
N ALA A 163 5.58 29.26 3.38
CA ALA A 163 5.74 30.29 2.35
C ALA A 163 4.41 30.54 1.62
N GLY A 164 4.11 31.82 1.38
CA GLY A 164 2.93 32.24 0.63
C GLY A 164 2.14 33.40 1.22
N PRO A 165 0.90 33.62 0.74
CA PRO A 165 0.04 34.71 1.20
C PRO A 165 -0.27 34.61 2.68
N CYS A 166 -0.23 35.73 3.38
CA CYS A 166 -0.46 35.82 4.82
C CYS A 166 -0.95 37.23 5.19
N GLY A 167 -1.41 37.38 6.44
CA GLY A 167 -1.81 38.68 6.94
C GLY A 167 -2.52 38.63 8.29
N PRO A 168 -2.80 39.81 8.90
CA PRO A 168 -3.61 39.91 10.10
C PRO A 168 -5.00 39.34 9.85
N CYS A 169 -5.65 38.83 10.90
CA CYS A 169 -7.01 38.34 10.84
C CYS A 169 -7.89 38.85 12.00
N SER A 170 -9.17 38.71 11.80
CA SER A 170 -10.19 38.92 12.82
C SER A 170 -11.01 37.64 12.97
N GLU A 171 -11.05 37.16 14.19
CA GLU A 171 -11.84 35.94 14.52
C GLU A 171 -13.13 36.33 15.23
N ILE A 172 -14.18 35.59 15.00
CA ILE A 172 -15.48 35.76 15.64
C ILE A 172 -15.73 34.56 16.54
N TYR A 173 -15.79 34.82 17.83
CA TYR A 173 -16.08 33.81 18.85
C TYR A 173 -17.53 33.87 19.29
N TYR A 174 -18.10 32.70 19.62
CA TYR A 174 -19.41 32.59 20.24
C TYR A 174 -19.29 32.16 21.71
N ASP A 175 -19.85 32.97 22.65
CA ASP A 175 -19.95 32.58 24.05
C ASP A 175 -21.09 31.57 24.25
N ARG A 176 -20.73 30.32 24.43
CA ARG A 176 -21.67 29.20 24.66
C ARG A 176 -22.32 29.26 26.06
N GLY A 177 -21.79 30.13 26.93
CA GLY A 177 -22.25 30.33 28.29
C GLY A 177 -21.56 29.46 29.35
N GLU A 178 -21.79 29.78 30.58
CA GLU A 178 -21.11 29.18 31.76
C GLU A 178 -21.35 27.66 31.92
N LYS A 179 -22.39 27.13 31.29
CA LYS A 179 -22.61 25.67 31.25
C LYS A 179 -21.50 24.87 30.55
N TYR A 180 -20.69 25.54 29.73
CA TYR A 180 -19.57 24.91 28.99
C TYR A 180 -18.21 25.20 29.60
N GLY A 181 -18.17 25.88 30.75
CA GLY A 181 -16.94 26.07 31.48
C GLY A 181 -16.89 27.46 32.21
N THR A 182 -16.21 27.48 33.32
CA THR A 182 -15.92 28.69 34.14
C THR A 182 -14.48 28.66 34.69
N GLY A 183 -13.64 27.79 34.14
CA GLY A 183 -12.23 27.64 34.50
C GLY A 183 -11.33 28.77 33.96
N PRO A 184 -10.07 28.81 34.32
CA PRO A 184 -9.12 29.78 33.81
C PRO A 184 -8.85 29.68 32.31
N GLU A 185 -9.11 28.52 31.70
CA GLU A 185 -9.05 28.24 30.29
C GLU A 185 -10.29 28.72 29.50
N ASP A 186 -11.43 28.97 30.20
CA ASP A 186 -12.71 29.36 29.59
C ASP A 186 -12.83 30.87 29.39
N VAL A 187 -11.81 31.46 28.81
CA VAL A 187 -11.71 32.88 28.46
C VAL A 187 -11.58 33.08 26.96
N MET A 188 -11.79 34.30 26.49
CA MET A 188 -11.57 34.66 25.08
C MET A 188 -10.13 34.36 24.66
N GLY A 189 -9.97 33.59 23.55
CA GLY A 189 -8.69 33.10 23.08
C GLY A 189 -8.09 31.97 23.91
N GLY A 190 -8.80 31.44 24.90
CA GLY A 190 -8.36 30.32 25.73
C GLY A 190 -8.69 28.95 25.12
N GLU A 191 -8.15 27.89 25.74
CA GLU A 191 -8.31 26.51 25.30
C GLU A 191 -9.61 25.84 25.80
N GLY A 192 -10.44 26.56 26.59
CA GLY A 192 -11.71 26.05 27.11
C GLY A 192 -12.83 25.94 26.07
N ASP A 193 -13.94 25.28 26.45
CA ASP A 193 -15.06 25.01 25.53
C ASP A 193 -16.14 26.10 25.52
N ARG A 194 -16.00 27.14 26.37
CA ARG A 194 -16.98 28.23 26.49
C ARG A 194 -16.97 29.18 25.33
N PHE A 195 -15.80 29.68 24.91
CA PHE A 195 -15.63 30.62 23.81
C PHE A 195 -15.17 29.84 22.55
N MET A 196 -16.10 29.56 21.68
CA MET A 196 -15.80 28.81 20.47
C MET A 196 -15.54 29.76 19.31
N GLU A 197 -14.36 29.70 18.71
CA GLU A 197 -14.07 30.33 17.43
C GLU A 197 -15.00 29.74 16.37
N VAL A 198 -15.84 30.58 15.73
CA VAL A 198 -16.76 30.19 14.69
C VAL A 198 -16.21 30.54 13.32
N TRP A 199 -15.62 31.73 13.16
CA TRP A 199 -15.20 32.23 11.87
C TRP A 199 -13.90 33.03 11.95
N ASN A 200 -12.93 32.74 11.08
CA ASN A 200 -11.71 33.51 10.92
C ASN A 200 -11.75 34.29 9.59
N VAL A 201 -11.59 35.62 9.66
CA VAL A 201 -11.57 36.54 8.51
C VAL A 201 -10.15 37.05 8.33
N VAL A 202 -9.42 36.54 7.34
CA VAL A 202 -8.01 36.86 7.09
C VAL A 202 -7.90 37.96 6.03
N PHE A 203 -7.13 39.00 6.36
CA PHE A 203 -6.79 40.12 5.49
C PHE A 203 -5.44 39.85 4.84
N SER A 204 -5.47 39.02 3.80
CA SER A 204 -4.26 38.54 3.12
C SER A 204 -3.65 39.66 2.28
N GLN A 205 -2.58 40.26 2.78
CA GLN A 205 -1.93 41.41 2.16
C GLN A 205 -0.42 41.29 2.03
N PHE A 206 0.19 40.28 2.67
CA PHE A 206 1.62 40.00 2.63
C PHE A 206 1.91 38.64 2.00
N ASN A 207 3.13 38.48 1.48
CA ASN A 207 3.71 37.22 1.05
C ASN A 207 4.91 36.90 1.95
N ASN A 208 4.87 35.76 2.65
CA ASN A 208 5.96 35.22 3.44
C ASN A 208 6.88 34.37 2.54
N ASP A 209 8.19 34.60 2.58
CA ASP A 209 9.19 33.82 1.83
C ASP A 209 9.52 32.46 2.48
N GLY A 210 8.91 32.13 3.61
CA GLY A 210 9.17 30.93 4.42
C GLY A 210 10.36 31.09 5.40
N HIS A 211 11.03 32.23 5.39
CA HIS A 211 12.13 32.58 6.29
C HIS A 211 11.76 33.70 7.26
N GLY A 212 10.48 34.10 7.28
CA GLY A 212 9.96 35.17 8.14
C GLY A 212 10.13 36.58 7.56
N ASN A 213 10.46 36.73 6.25
CA ASN A 213 10.44 38.01 5.60
C ASN A 213 9.11 38.19 4.86
N TYR A 214 8.50 39.39 5.03
CA TYR A 214 7.20 39.69 4.46
C TYR A 214 7.36 40.80 3.40
N THR A 215 6.73 40.58 2.25
CA THR A 215 6.59 41.58 1.18
C THR A 215 5.13 41.78 0.88
N ASP A 216 4.75 42.98 0.44
CA ASP A 216 3.36 43.25 0.07
C ASP A 216 2.95 42.40 -1.14
N LEU A 217 1.73 41.85 -1.09
CA LEU A 217 1.11 41.21 -2.25
C LEU A 217 0.77 42.28 -3.32
N ILE A 218 0.71 41.86 -4.58
CA ILE A 218 0.34 42.72 -5.72
C ILE A 218 -1.04 43.35 -5.49
N GLN A 219 -1.91 42.65 -4.79
CA GLN A 219 -3.27 43.09 -4.45
C GLN A 219 -3.63 42.64 -3.04
N LYS A 220 -4.51 43.38 -2.38
CA LYS A 220 -5.09 43.00 -1.10
C LYS A 220 -6.21 42.00 -1.33
N ASN A 221 -6.22 40.93 -0.59
CA ASN A 221 -7.19 39.83 -0.74
C ASN A 221 -7.91 39.53 0.57
N ILE A 222 -9.08 38.93 0.46
CA ILE A 222 -9.81 38.36 1.57
C ILE A 222 -9.75 36.83 1.46
N ASP A 223 -9.38 36.20 2.53
CA ASP A 223 -9.48 34.77 2.80
C ASP A 223 -10.30 34.56 4.06
N THR A 224 -11.35 33.74 4.01
CA THR A 224 -12.07 33.42 5.23
C THR A 224 -12.24 31.93 5.42
N GLY A 225 -12.27 31.51 6.68
CA GLY A 225 -12.49 30.12 7.06
C GLY A 225 -13.45 29.98 8.22
N MET A 226 -14.60 29.36 7.97
CA MET A 226 -15.58 29.00 9.00
C MET A 226 -15.83 27.50 8.99
N GLY A 227 -15.57 26.82 10.09
CA GLY A 227 -15.87 25.41 10.23
C GLY A 227 -17.37 25.15 10.21
N LEU A 228 -17.88 24.47 9.20
CA LEU A 228 -19.32 24.18 9.06
C LEU A 228 -19.85 23.41 10.27
N GLU A 229 -19.11 22.41 10.73
CA GLU A 229 -19.47 21.62 11.91
C GLU A 229 -19.47 22.49 13.20
N ARG A 230 -18.53 23.43 13.35
CA ARG A 230 -18.51 24.38 14.49
C ARG A 230 -19.73 25.31 14.45
N LEU A 231 -20.08 25.84 13.29
CA LEU A 231 -21.29 26.64 13.13
C LEU A 231 -22.55 25.81 13.49
N ALA A 232 -22.60 24.53 13.06
CA ALA A 232 -23.69 23.64 13.40
C ALA A 232 -23.77 23.35 14.91
N VAL A 233 -22.64 23.18 15.60
CA VAL A 233 -22.60 23.05 17.07
C VAL A 233 -23.28 24.24 17.75
N VAL A 234 -22.99 25.45 17.30
CA VAL A 234 -23.60 26.68 17.84
C VAL A 234 -25.10 26.72 17.53
N CYS A 235 -25.51 26.44 16.27
CA CYS A 235 -26.91 26.52 15.86
C CYS A 235 -27.78 25.45 16.49
N GLN A 236 -27.26 24.24 16.69
CA GLN A 236 -27.98 23.12 17.28
C GLN A 236 -27.92 23.13 18.83
N ASP A 237 -27.07 24.00 19.42
CA ASP A 237 -26.80 24.08 20.88
C ASP A 237 -26.41 22.72 21.48
N VAL A 238 -25.45 22.04 20.82
CA VAL A 238 -24.95 20.72 21.20
C VAL A 238 -23.54 20.80 21.81
N ALA A 239 -23.12 19.74 22.52
CA ALA A 239 -21.90 19.77 23.30
C ALA A 239 -20.64 19.73 22.40
N SER A 240 -20.62 18.94 21.37
CA SER A 240 -19.45 18.71 20.53
C SER A 240 -19.80 18.64 19.03
N LEU A 241 -18.79 18.64 18.17
CA LEU A 241 -18.96 18.40 16.73
C LEU A 241 -19.50 16.99 16.43
N PHE A 242 -19.39 16.05 17.37
CA PHE A 242 -19.94 14.71 17.23
C PHE A 242 -21.46 14.66 17.43
N ASP A 243 -22.00 15.66 18.14
CA ASP A 243 -23.43 15.73 18.46
C ASP A 243 -24.26 16.45 17.39
N VAL A 244 -23.58 17.02 16.34
CA VAL A 244 -24.32 17.61 15.21
C VAL A 244 -25.08 16.56 14.43
N ASP A 245 -26.18 16.93 13.81
CA ASP A 245 -27.15 16.04 13.16
C ASP A 245 -26.52 14.94 12.28
N THR A 246 -25.58 15.29 11.39
CA THR A 246 -24.95 14.35 10.47
C THR A 246 -24.02 13.37 11.18
N ASN A 247 -23.20 13.85 12.12
CA ASN A 247 -22.27 13.01 12.86
C ASN A 247 -23.01 12.14 13.87
N ARG A 248 -24.07 12.69 14.53
CA ARG A 248 -24.91 11.94 15.45
C ARG A 248 -25.62 10.79 14.74
N ALA A 249 -26.20 11.02 13.55
CA ALA A 249 -26.82 9.97 12.77
C ALA A 249 -25.85 8.83 12.44
N LEU A 250 -24.60 9.16 12.14
CA LEU A 250 -23.57 8.15 11.88
C LEU A 250 -23.18 7.38 13.16
N MET A 251 -23.02 8.06 14.29
CA MET A 251 -22.76 7.41 15.58
C MET A 251 -23.92 6.51 16.05
N ASP A 252 -25.16 6.93 15.84
CA ASP A 252 -26.32 6.12 16.15
C ASP A 252 -26.34 4.80 15.35
N GLU A 253 -25.90 4.82 14.07
CA GLU A 253 -25.76 3.61 13.27
C GLU A 253 -24.62 2.71 13.77
N VAL A 254 -23.47 3.30 14.16
CA VAL A 254 -22.38 2.55 14.83
C VAL A 254 -22.90 1.89 16.12
N GLY A 255 -23.66 2.64 16.93
CA GLY A 255 -24.25 2.16 18.17
C GLY A 255 -25.24 1.01 17.94
N ALA A 256 -26.05 1.09 16.86
CA ALA A 256 -26.96 0.01 16.48
C ALA A 256 -26.20 -1.29 16.12
N LEU A 257 -25.08 -1.17 15.40
CA LEU A 257 -24.20 -2.30 15.07
C LEU A 257 -23.51 -2.89 16.30
N ALA A 258 -23.11 -2.02 17.24
CA ALA A 258 -22.42 -2.40 18.47
C ALA A 258 -23.36 -2.77 19.64
N HIS A 259 -24.68 -2.71 19.45
CA HIS A 259 -25.68 -2.91 20.50
C HIS A 259 -25.47 -2.03 21.74
N CYS A 260 -25.05 -0.78 21.54
CA CYS A 260 -24.86 0.22 22.59
C CYS A 260 -25.45 1.57 22.18
N ARG A 261 -25.59 2.49 23.12
CA ARG A 261 -26.05 3.86 22.86
C ARG A 261 -24.98 4.86 23.25
N TYR A 262 -24.88 5.92 22.49
CA TYR A 262 -24.05 7.06 22.81
C TYR A 262 -24.54 7.75 24.10
N GLU A 263 -23.63 8.24 24.93
CA GLU A 263 -23.85 8.84 26.25
C GLU A 263 -24.26 7.84 27.37
N GLU A 264 -24.05 6.53 27.17
CA GLU A 264 -24.22 5.51 28.23
C GLU A 264 -22.89 5.11 28.89
N ASP A 265 -21.77 5.21 28.19
CA ASP A 265 -20.44 4.78 28.68
C ASP A 265 -19.35 5.59 27.99
N ASP A 266 -18.62 6.41 28.75
CA ASP A 266 -17.59 7.33 28.24
C ASP A 266 -16.53 6.63 27.38
N LYS A 267 -16.14 5.37 27.69
CA LYS A 267 -15.16 4.62 26.92
C LYS A 267 -15.71 4.14 25.60
N LYS A 268 -16.97 3.74 25.58
CA LYS A 268 -17.66 3.35 24.33
C LYS A 268 -17.90 4.59 23.47
N ASP A 269 -18.22 5.71 24.06
CA ASP A 269 -18.45 6.97 23.37
C ASP A 269 -17.22 7.44 22.59
N VAL A 270 -16.03 7.31 23.18
CA VAL A 270 -14.76 7.56 22.47
C VAL A 270 -14.65 6.68 21.23
N SER A 271 -14.99 5.39 21.35
CA SER A 271 -14.92 4.47 20.21
C SER A 271 -15.96 4.80 19.14
N LEU A 272 -17.19 5.19 19.53
CA LEU A 272 -18.25 5.62 18.61
C LEU A 272 -17.81 6.86 17.81
N ARG A 273 -17.23 7.86 18.48
CA ARG A 273 -16.73 9.09 17.87
C ARG A 273 -15.60 8.80 16.87
N ILE A 274 -14.62 7.96 17.26
CA ILE A 274 -13.48 7.59 16.41
C ILE A 274 -13.96 6.88 15.16
N ILE A 275 -14.87 5.91 15.28
CA ILE A 275 -15.39 5.18 14.12
C ILE A 275 -16.13 6.14 13.18
N ALA A 276 -17.01 6.99 13.70
CA ALA A 276 -17.77 7.95 12.89
C ALA A 276 -16.85 8.92 12.13
N ASP A 277 -15.89 9.54 12.82
CA ASP A 277 -14.92 10.47 12.21
C ASP A 277 -14.09 9.79 11.11
N HIS A 278 -13.53 8.62 11.42
CA HIS A 278 -12.60 7.97 10.53
C HIS A 278 -13.28 7.34 9.30
N VAL A 279 -14.49 6.79 9.44
CA VAL A 279 -15.24 6.28 8.29
C VAL A 279 -15.67 7.42 7.38
N LYS A 280 -16.11 8.57 7.93
CA LYS A 280 -16.41 9.79 7.16
C LYS A 280 -15.18 10.23 6.38
N SER A 281 -14.03 10.36 7.05
CA SER A 281 -12.74 10.72 6.44
C SER A 281 -12.35 9.77 5.30
N CYS A 282 -12.39 8.46 5.54
CA CYS A 282 -12.04 7.44 4.54
C CYS A 282 -12.98 7.47 3.33
N THR A 283 -14.28 7.69 3.54
CA THR A 283 -15.28 7.78 2.45
C THR A 283 -14.95 8.93 1.50
N PHE A 284 -14.64 10.12 2.02
CA PHE A 284 -14.25 11.27 1.20
C PHE A 284 -12.87 11.10 0.56
N MET A 285 -11.90 10.54 1.27
CA MET A 285 -10.58 10.23 0.70
C MET A 285 -10.68 9.24 -0.47
N ALA A 286 -11.48 8.17 -0.33
CA ALA A 286 -11.72 7.21 -1.41
C ALA A 286 -12.40 7.87 -2.61
N SER A 287 -13.38 8.74 -2.40
CA SER A 287 -14.05 9.50 -3.46
C SER A 287 -13.08 10.34 -4.28
N ASP A 288 -12.03 10.88 -3.65
CA ASP A 288 -10.99 11.68 -4.30
C ASP A 288 -9.84 10.83 -4.87
N GLY A 289 -10.01 9.51 -4.93
CA GLY A 289 -9.05 8.59 -5.57
C GLY A 289 -7.87 8.21 -4.67
N ILE A 290 -7.89 8.53 -3.38
CA ILE A 290 -6.83 8.14 -2.45
C ILE A 290 -7.00 6.67 -2.09
N MET A 291 -6.00 5.86 -2.46
CA MET A 291 -6.00 4.42 -2.18
C MET A 291 -5.14 4.08 -0.96
N PRO A 292 -5.53 3.06 -0.15
CA PRO A 292 -4.72 2.63 1.00
C PRO A 292 -3.31 2.21 0.56
N SER A 293 -2.27 2.77 1.18
CA SER A 293 -0.86 2.45 0.89
C SER A 293 0.00 2.47 2.14
N ASN A 294 1.30 2.17 2.00
CA ASN A 294 2.25 2.20 3.13
C ASN A 294 2.90 3.57 3.33
N GLU A 295 2.73 4.50 2.40
CA GLU A 295 3.38 5.82 2.44
C GLU A 295 2.40 6.92 1.99
N GLY A 296 2.71 8.16 2.35
CA GLY A 296 1.99 9.34 1.90
C GLY A 296 0.51 9.36 2.27
N ARG A 297 -0.33 9.85 1.38
CA ARG A 297 -1.79 10.01 1.58
C ARG A 297 -2.50 8.68 1.86
N GLY A 298 -2.08 7.63 1.17
CA GLY A 298 -2.65 6.30 1.34
C GLY A 298 -2.32 5.68 2.70
N TYR A 299 -1.21 6.06 3.33
CA TYR A 299 -0.90 5.67 4.70
C TYR A 299 -1.89 6.32 5.69
N VAL A 300 -2.21 7.60 5.51
CA VAL A 300 -3.23 8.29 6.32
C VAL A 300 -4.57 7.57 6.22
N PHE A 301 -5.02 7.27 4.99
CA PHE A 301 -6.24 6.49 4.75
C PHE A 301 -6.22 5.16 5.52
N ARG A 302 -5.14 4.38 5.35
CA ARG A 302 -4.97 3.08 6.00
C ARG A 302 -4.95 3.19 7.52
N ARG A 303 -4.28 4.20 8.07
CA ARG A 303 -4.21 4.46 9.52
C ARG A 303 -5.60 4.70 10.10
N LEU A 304 -6.37 5.60 9.49
CA LEU A 304 -7.73 5.94 9.93
C LEU A 304 -8.66 4.72 9.87
N LEU A 305 -8.67 4.00 8.76
CA LEU A 305 -9.52 2.85 8.56
C LEU A 305 -9.20 1.73 9.56
N ARG A 306 -7.92 1.43 9.77
CA ARG A 306 -7.49 0.40 10.72
C ARG A 306 -7.76 0.77 12.17
N ARG A 307 -7.66 2.06 12.51
CA ARG A 307 -8.03 2.56 13.83
C ARG A 307 -9.53 2.41 14.07
N ALA A 308 -10.37 2.76 13.12
CA ALA A 308 -11.82 2.54 13.19
C ALA A 308 -12.17 1.04 13.33
N ALA A 309 -11.50 0.15 12.55
CA ALA A 309 -11.70 -1.29 12.64
C ALA A 309 -11.37 -1.85 14.04
N ARG A 310 -10.27 -1.39 14.65
CA ARG A 310 -9.91 -1.76 16.03
C ARG A 310 -11.00 -1.33 17.01
N HIS A 311 -11.49 -0.08 16.91
CA HIS A 311 -12.53 0.42 17.80
C HIS A 311 -13.87 -0.33 17.61
N GLY A 312 -14.17 -0.79 16.39
CA GLY A 312 -15.28 -1.70 16.14
C GLY A 312 -15.14 -3.02 16.91
N ARG A 313 -13.93 -3.61 16.93
CA ARG A 313 -13.65 -4.81 17.73
C ARG A 313 -13.76 -4.56 19.24
N ILE A 314 -13.30 -3.39 19.72
CA ILE A 314 -13.46 -3.00 21.14
C ILE A 314 -14.95 -2.91 21.52
N LEU A 315 -15.79 -2.42 20.62
CA LEU A 315 -17.24 -2.36 20.82
C LEU A 315 -17.95 -3.72 20.63
N GLY A 316 -17.24 -4.76 20.18
CA GLY A 316 -17.78 -6.11 19.97
C GLY A 316 -18.49 -6.28 18.60
N ILE A 317 -18.24 -5.43 17.63
CA ILE A 317 -18.78 -5.58 16.28
C ILE A 317 -18.01 -6.71 15.58
N GLU A 318 -18.74 -7.72 15.12
CA GLU A 318 -18.20 -8.86 14.39
C GLU A 318 -18.30 -8.66 12.87
N GLY A 319 -17.27 -9.14 12.13
CA GLY A 319 -17.21 -9.05 10.67
C GLY A 319 -16.94 -7.64 10.14
N SER A 320 -17.13 -7.46 8.82
CA SER A 320 -16.99 -6.17 8.15
C SER A 320 -18.22 -5.29 8.39
N PHE A 321 -18.01 -4.04 8.75
CA PHE A 321 -19.10 -3.11 9.10
C PHE A 321 -18.95 -1.72 8.47
N MET A 322 -17.72 -1.36 8.04
CA MET A 322 -17.42 -0.01 7.58
C MET A 322 -18.13 0.37 6.27
N THR A 323 -18.38 -0.59 5.39
CA THR A 323 -19.12 -0.34 4.15
C THR A 323 -20.54 0.13 4.40
N LYS A 324 -21.19 -0.39 5.45
CA LYS A 324 -22.53 0.07 5.86
C LYS A 324 -22.50 1.52 6.33
N LEU A 325 -21.49 1.86 7.13
CA LEU A 325 -21.29 3.23 7.63
C LEU A 325 -20.91 4.20 6.51
N ALA A 326 -20.05 3.78 5.59
CA ALA A 326 -19.67 4.56 4.41
C ALA A 326 -20.91 4.87 3.54
N GLN A 327 -21.84 3.92 3.40
CA GLN A 327 -23.12 4.16 2.74
C GLN A 327 -23.94 5.26 3.44
N VAL A 328 -23.97 5.26 4.76
CA VAL A 328 -24.66 6.32 5.53
C VAL A 328 -23.98 7.68 5.30
N VAL A 329 -22.64 7.73 5.29
CA VAL A 329 -21.91 8.97 4.96
C VAL A 329 -22.27 9.48 3.56
N ILE A 330 -22.33 8.59 2.56
CA ILE A 330 -22.73 8.94 1.19
C ILE A 330 -24.15 9.52 1.19
N ASP A 331 -25.09 8.85 1.82
CA ASP A 331 -26.50 9.29 1.87
C ASP A 331 -26.69 10.63 2.57
N LEU A 332 -25.92 10.91 3.63
CA LEU A 332 -25.97 12.17 4.37
C LEU A 332 -25.28 13.34 3.64
N SER A 333 -24.33 13.03 2.72
CA SER A 333 -23.45 14.06 2.14
C SER A 333 -23.64 14.28 0.63
N LYS A 334 -24.36 13.40 -0.08
CA LYS A 334 -24.50 13.44 -1.56
C LYS A 334 -25.12 14.72 -2.12
N ASP A 335 -25.93 15.42 -1.34
CA ASP A 335 -26.52 16.70 -1.80
C ASP A 335 -25.47 17.80 -1.94
N GLY A 336 -24.47 17.81 -1.07
CA GLY A 336 -23.32 18.72 -1.16
C GLY A 336 -22.19 18.19 -2.06
N TYR A 337 -22.09 16.87 -2.19
CA TYR A 337 -20.99 16.16 -2.87
C TYR A 337 -21.54 15.02 -3.75
N PRO A 338 -22.13 15.34 -4.92
CA PRO A 338 -22.74 14.35 -5.81
C PRO A 338 -21.80 13.24 -6.25
N GLU A 339 -20.49 13.54 -6.31
CA GLU A 339 -19.46 12.58 -6.66
C GLU A 339 -19.39 11.37 -5.73
N LEU A 340 -19.89 11.48 -4.51
CA LEU A 340 -19.97 10.35 -3.58
C LEU A 340 -20.93 9.27 -4.07
N GLU A 341 -22.09 9.67 -4.60
CA GLU A 341 -23.05 8.75 -5.20
C GLU A 341 -22.57 8.21 -6.54
N GLU A 342 -21.95 9.07 -7.39
CA GLU A 342 -21.39 8.66 -8.67
C GLU A 342 -20.30 7.59 -8.54
N LYS A 343 -19.47 7.66 -7.47
CA LYS A 343 -18.34 6.76 -7.22
C LYS A 343 -18.62 5.73 -6.11
N LYS A 344 -19.86 5.59 -5.69
CA LYS A 344 -20.27 4.76 -4.55
C LYS A 344 -19.70 3.35 -4.59
N ASP A 345 -19.87 2.63 -5.69
CA ASP A 345 -19.41 1.24 -5.81
C ASP A 345 -17.90 1.12 -5.62
N MET A 346 -17.13 2.08 -6.14
CA MET A 346 -15.69 2.13 -5.97
C MET A 346 -15.31 2.43 -4.50
N ILE A 347 -15.96 3.43 -3.88
CA ILE A 347 -15.72 3.81 -2.48
C ILE A 347 -15.94 2.62 -1.55
N LEU A 348 -17.10 1.97 -1.68
CA LEU A 348 -17.46 0.83 -0.84
C LEU A 348 -16.50 -0.33 -1.03
N ARG A 349 -16.08 -0.63 -2.28
CA ARG A 349 -15.14 -1.71 -2.58
C ARG A 349 -13.75 -1.45 -2.00
N VAL A 350 -13.25 -0.22 -2.05
CA VAL A 350 -11.94 0.16 -1.49
C VAL A 350 -11.93 -0.02 0.04
N ILE A 351 -13.00 0.43 0.70
CA ILE A 351 -13.16 0.30 2.16
C ILE A 351 -13.25 -1.17 2.56
N ASP A 352 -14.12 -1.95 1.90
CA ASP A 352 -14.32 -3.37 2.17
C ASP A 352 -13.03 -4.18 2.08
N GLN A 353 -12.28 -3.99 1.01
CA GLN A 353 -11.03 -4.73 0.80
C GLN A 353 -9.93 -4.40 1.83
N GLU A 354 -9.80 -3.14 2.23
CA GLU A 354 -8.80 -2.80 3.25
C GLU A 354 -9.26 -3.27 4.65
N GLU A 355 -10.57 -3.22 4.94
CA GLU A 355 -11.14 -3.77 6.17
C GLU A 355 -10.93 -5.29 6.24
N GLU A 356 -11.22 -6.04 5.17
CA GLU A 356 -11.00 -7.48 5.08
C GLU A 356 -9.51 -7.84 5.22
N ARG A 357 -8.62 -7.14 4.52
CA ARG A 357 -7.17 -7.32 4.65
C ARG A 357 -6.69 -7.12 6.09
N PHE A 358 -7.21 -6.10 6.76
CA PHE A 358 -6.85 -5.82 8.13
C PHE A 358 -7.45 -6.85 9.11
N ALA A 359 -8.68 -7.29 8.90
CA ALA A 359 -9.30 -8.35 9.71
C ALA A 359 -8.45 -9.63 9.74
N ASN A 360 -7.82 -9.98 8.61
CA ASN A 360 -6.91 -11.12 8.52
C ASN A 360 -5.57 -10.95 9.24
N THR A 361 -5.17 -9.72 9.56
CA THR A 361 -3.87 -9.39 10.17
C THR A 361 -3.97 -8.90 11.61
N ILE A 362 -5.10 -8.30 12.00
CA ILE A 362 -5.26 -7.68 13.32
C ILE A 362 -5.18 -8.72 14.46
N ASP A 363 -5.87 -9.84 14.33
CA ASP A 363 -5.92 -10.84 15.39
C ASP A 363 -4.53 -11.41 15.66
N LYS A 364 -3.76 -11.68 14.60
CA LYS A 364 -2.38 -12.15 14.69
C LYS A 364 -1.43 -11.08 15.24
N GLY A 365 -1.61 -9.82 14.83
CA GLY A 365 -0.83 -8.68 15.34
C GLY A 365 -1.05 -8.48 16.85
N LEU A 366 -2.31 -8.54 17.30
CA LEU A 366 -2.68 -8.43 18.71
C LEU A 366 -2.13 -9.61 19.55
N GLU A 367 -2.16 -10.84 19.02
CA GLU A 367 -1.58 -12.02 19.69
C GLU A 367 -0.06 -11.85 19.89
N ILE A 368 0.65 -11.43 18.83
CA ILE A 368 2.10 -11.19 18.91
C ILE A 368 2.41 -10.03 19.87
N LEU A 369 1.65 -8.94 19.82
CA LEU A 369 1.85 -7.82 20.73
C LEU A 369 1.62 -8.26 22.20
N ALA A 370 0.60 -9.06 22.45
CA ALA A 370 0.34 -9.59 23.79
C ALA A 370 1.47 -10.50 24.30
N ASP A 371 2.13 -11.27 23.43
CA ASP A 371 3.29 -12.07 23.80
C ASP A 371 4.53 -11.19 24.05
N LEU A 372 4.74 -10.13 23.26
CA LEU A 372 5.80 -9.17 23.50
C LEU A 372 5.58 -8.39 24.83
N GLU A 373 4.34 -8.07 25.18
CA GLU A 373 3.99 -7.46 26.48
C GLU A 373 4.35 -8.39 27.66
N LYS A 374 4.06 -9.69 27.57
CA LYS A 374 4.46 -10.69 28.58
C LYS A 374 5.99 -10.77 28.72
N ASP A 375 6.69 -10.71 27.60
CA ASP A 375 8.16 -10.69 27.60
C ASP A 375 8.72 -9.42 28.22
N MET A 376 8.09 -8.25 27.97
CA MET A 376 8.44 -6.99 28.62
C MET A 376 8.21 -7.06 30.14
N GLU A 377 7.09 -7.60 30.57
CA GLU A 377 6.78 -7.80 32.00
C GLU A 377 7.81 -8.72 32.67
N ALA A 378 8.14 -9.84 32.03
CA ALA A 378 9.16 -10.78 32.52
C ALA A 378 10.56 -10.14 32.61
N LYS A 379 10.90 -9.21 31.71
CA LYS A 379 12.18 -8.47 31.72
C LYS A 379 12.14 -7.23 32.61
N GLY A 380 10.96 -6.82 33.11
CA GLY A 380 10.78 -5.60 33.91
C GLY A 380 10.97 -4.31 33.08
N THR A 381 10.77 -4.33 31.76
CA THR A 381 10.90 -3.18 30.86
C THR A 381 9.53 -2.59 30.57
N LYS A 382 9.45 -1.27 30.43
CA LYS A 382 8.23 -0.55 30.05
C LYS A 382 8.26 -0.05 28.61
N VAL A 383 9.35 -0.30 27.89
CA VAL A 383 9.57 0.17 26.53
C VAL A 383 9.68 -1.03 25.61
N LEU A 384 8.83 -1.09 24.60
CA LEU A 384 8.90 -2.08 23.52
C LEU A 384 10.09 -1.74 22.61
N ALA A 385 10.92 -2.72 22.29
CA ALA A 385 12.07 -2.51 21.42
C ALA A 385 11.63 -2.08 19.99
N GLY A 386 12.34 -1.13 19.41
CA GLY A 386 12.02 -0.60 18.08
C GLY A 386 12.08 -1.66 16.99
N GLU A 387 12.97 -2.65 17.07
CA GLU A 387 13.05 -3.77 16.12
C GLU A 387 11.81 -4.68 16.19
N ASP A 388 11.25 -4.93 17.38
CA ASP A 388 10.03 -5.72 17.54
C ASP A 388 8.81 -4.96 17.02
N ALA A 389 8.72 -3.66 17.28
CA ALA A 389 7.71 -2.77 16.70
C ALA A 389 7.81 -2.70 15.17
N PHE A 390 9.03 -2.64 14.63
CA PHE A 390 9.27 -2.67 13.18
C PHE A 390 8.85 -4.02 12.56
N LYS A 391 9.10 -5.12 13.22
CA LYS A 391 8.68 -6.45 12.77
C LYS A 391 7.15 -6.57 12.72
N LEU A 392 6.44 -6.02 13.72
CA LEU A 392 4.97 -5.92 13.70
C LEU A 392 4.49 -5.12 12.50
N TYR A 393 5.14 -4.00 12.20
CA TYR A 393 4.80 -3.13 11.08
C TYR A 393 5.11 -3.78 9.71
N ASP A 394 6.34 -4.21 9.50
CA ASP A 394 6.84 -4.66 8.18
C ASP A 394 6.31 -6.05 7.79
N THR A 395 6.36 -7.01 8.73
CA THR A 395 6.01 -8.40 8.46
C THR A 395 4.51 -8.68 8.59
N TYR A 396 3.86 -8.05 9.57
CA TYR A 396 2.46 -8.32 9.88
C TYR A 396 1.52 -7.17 9.49
N GLY A 397 2.05 -6.05 8.97
CA GLY A 397 1.24 -4.92 8.55
C GLY A 397 0.50 -4.22 9.70
N PHE A 398 0.99 -4.35 10.94
CA PHE A 398 0.39 -3.78 12.14
C PHE A 398 0.97 -2.37 12.35
N PRO A 399 0.18 -1.29 12.22
CA PRO A 399 0.70 0.08 12.25
C PRO A 399 1.39 0.42 13.58
N ILE A 400 2.50 1.16 13.51
CA ILE A 400 3.23 1.63 14.71
C ILE A 400 2.34 2.47 15.63
N ASP A 401 1.50 3.34 15.05
CA ASP A 401 0.59 4.20 15.82
C ASP A 401 -0.41 3.37 16.62
N LEU A 402 -0.90 2.26 16.02
CA LEU A 402 -1.80 1.34 16.70
C LEU A 402 -1.08 0.58 17.83
N THR A 403 0.18 0.20 17.62
CA THR A 403 1.04 -0.39 18.65
C THR A 403 1.23 0.58 19.80
N LYS A 404 1.52 1.85 19.51
CA LYS A 404 1.66 2.92 20.52
C LYS A 404 0.38 3.08 21.34
N GLU A 405 -0.76 3.28 20.67
CA GLU A 405 -2.05 3.47 21.33
C GLU A 405 -2.41 2.33 22.30
N ILE A 406 -2.14 1.05 21.90
CA ILE A 406 -2.41 -0.11 22.74
C ILE A 406 -1.47 -0.15 23.96
N LEU A 407 -0.21 0.21 23.76
CA LEU A 407 0.78 0.22 24.84
C LEU A 407 0.55 1.40 25.81
N ASP A 408 0.20 2.57 25.29
CA ASP A 408 -0.12 3.76 26.09
C ASP A 408 -1.33 3.52 27.00
N ASP A 409 -2.37 2.84 26.53
CA ASP A 409 -3.52 2.41 27.33
C ASP A 409 -3.12 1.57 28.57
N LYS A 410 -1.93 0.94 28.53
CA LYS A 410 -1.35 0.10 29.60
C LYS A 410 -0.19 0.76 30.35
N GLY A 411 0.12 2.01 30.05
CA GLY A 411 1.25 2.76 30.62
C GLY A 411 2.63 2.24 30.18
N LEU A 412 2.69 1.65 28.96
CA LEU A 412 3.89 1.17 28.27
C LEU A 412 4.20 2.10 27.08
N THR A 413 5.44 2.09 26.59
CA THR A 413 5.90 2.95 25.48
C THR A 413 6.65 2.16 24.42
N VAL A 414 6.98 2.77 23.29
CA VAL A 414 7.75 2.19 22.17
C VAL A 414 9.05 2.94 21.95
N ASP A 415 10.13 2.25 21.62
CA ASP A 415 11.39 2.84 21.12
C ASP A 415 11.21 3.26 19.65
N GLU A 416 10.73 4.50 19.45
CA GLU A 416 10.50 5.07 18.13
C GLU A 416 11.80 5.29 17.34
N GLU A 417 12.89 5.66 18.03
CA GLU A 417 14.19 5.85 17.38
C GLU A 417 14.74 4.54 16.80
N GLY A 418 14.65 3.44 17.56
CA GLY A 418 15.00 2.10 17.09
C GLY A 418 14.12 1.64 15.94
N PHE A 419 12.82 1.93 15.97
CA PHE A 419 11.88 1.66 14.87
C PHE A 419 12.28 2.39 13.58
N HIS A 420 12.58 3.69 13.66
CA HIS A 420 12.99 4.48 12.50
C HIS A 420 14.34 4.03 11.93
N LYS A 421 15.29 3.62 12.77
CA LYS A 421 16.57 3.03 12.33
C LYS A 421 16.33 1.73 11.56
N ALA A 422 15.49 0.83 12.07
CA ALA A 422 15.17 -0.43 11.39
C ALA A 422 14.50 -0.18 10.03
N MET A 423 13.59 0.78 9.95
CA MET A 423 12.94 1.20 8.71
C MET A 423 13.94 1.77 7.69
N GLN A 424 14.90 2.57 8.16
CA GLN A 424 15.93 3.14 7.29
C GLN A 424 16.82 2.05 6.70
N VAL A 425 17.27 1.10 7.51
CA VAL A 425 18.07 -0.05 7.05
C VAL A 425 17.33 -0.86 5.98
N GLN A 426 16.03 -1.09 6.15
CA GLN A 426 15.23 -1.78 5.14
C GLN A 426 15.13 -0.97 3.83
N ARG A 427 14.90 0.36 3.92
CA ARG A 427 14.86 1.24 2.75
C ARG A 427 16.18 1.25 1.98
N GLU A 428 17.31 1.28 2.68
CA GLU A 428 18.66 1.22 2.09
C GLU A 428 18.91 -0.14 1.45
N THR A 429 18.49 -1.23 2.09
CA THR A 429 18.57 -2.58 1.54
C THR A 429 17.72 -2.71 0.28
N ALA A 430 16.49 -2.19 0.29
CA ALA A 430 15.61 -2.18 -0.87
C ALA A 430 16.16 -1.30 -2.02
N ARG A 431 16.81 -0.16 -1.70
CA ARG A 431 17.49 0.68 -2.68
C ARG A 431 18.72 -0.01 -3.28
N SER A 432 19.53 -0.67 -2.47
CA SER A 432 20.72 -1.39 -2.94
C SER A 432 20.37 -2.65 -3.76
N ALA A 433 19.24 -3.31 -3.45
CA ALA A 433 18.72 -4.42 -4.24
C ALA A 433 18.14 -3.95 -5.60
N ARG A 434 17.73 -2.70 -5.73
CA ARG A 434 17.40 -2.04 -6.99
C ARG A 434 18.68 -1.48 -7.63
N LYS A 435 19.65 -2.32 -7.95
CA LYS A 435 20.69 -1.98 -8.91
C LYS A 435 20.10 -1.88 -10.30
N THR A 436 19.28 -0.85 -10.52
CA THR A 436 19.10 -0.29 -11.84
C THR A 436 20.38 0.51 -12.13
N THR A 437 20.94 0.27 -13.28
CA THR A 437 21.95 1.09 -13.93
C THR A 437 21.48 2.55 -13.95
N ASN A 438 21.69 3.26 -12.85
CA ASN A 438 21.49 4.69 -12.81
C ASN A 438 22.77 5.34 -13.32
N TYR A 439 22.71 5.85 -14.54
CA TYR A 439 23.61 6.90 -15.03
C TYR A 439 23.55 8.19 -14.17
N MET A 440 22.64 8.28 -13.20
CA MET A 440 22.44 9.43 -12.30
C MET A 440 23.60 9.76 -11.34
N GLY A 441 24.68 8.98 -11.32
CA GLY A 441 25.89 9.28 -10.55
C GLY A 441 26.94 10.10 -11.30
N ARG A 442 26.74 10.40 -12.61
CA ARG A 442 27.68 11.13 -13.48
C ARG A 442 27.14 12.48 -13.97
N ASP A 443 26.10 13.01 -13.35
CA ASP A 443 25.42 14.26 -13.79
C ASP A 443 26.30 15.51 -13.67
N ASP A 444 27.34 15.50 -12.85
CA ASP A 444 28.18 16.68 -12.59
C ASP A 444 28.95 17.17 -13.81
N ILE A 445 29.34 16.28 -14.73
CA ILE A 445 30.09 16.68 -15.93
C ILE A 445 29.19 17.43 -16.93
N TYR A 446 27.91 17.00 -17.05
CA TYR A 446 26.96 17.62 -17.98
C TYR A 446 26.51 19.03 -17.53
N GLN A 447 26.62 19.33 -16.23
CA GLN A 447 26.36 20.67 -15.68
C GLN A 447 27.47 21.68 -16.05
N LYS A 448 28.68 21.20 -16.36
CA LYS A 448 29.82 22.03 -16.79
C LYS A 448 29.73 22.42 -18.27
N LEU A 449 28.83 21.81 -19.03
CA LEU A 449 28.59 22.19 -20.43
C LEU A 449 27.95 23.57 -20.50
N ASP A 450 28.26 24.30 -21.57
CA ASP A 450 27.69 25.65 -21.81
C ASP A 450 26.16 25.61 -21.72
N ALA A 451 25.61 26.45 -20.84
CA ALA A 451 24.18 26.55 -20.60
C ALA A 451 23.37 27.04 -21.81
N SER A 452 24.02 27.70 -22.79
CA SER A 452 23.38 28.19 -24.03
C SER A 452 23.18 27.06 -25.06
N LEU A 453 23.83 25.93 -24.92
CA LEU A 453 23.65 24.77 -25.81
C LEU A 453 22.27 24.13 -25.60
N THR A 454 21.59 23.91 -26.72
CA THR A 454 20.30 23.19 -26.77
C THR A 454 20.30 22.22 -27.95
N SER A 455 19.47 21.17 -27.90
CA SER A 455 19.24 20.27 -29.01
C SER A 455 17.79 20.32 -29.46
N ALA A 456 17.55 20.65 -30.75
CA ALA A 456 16.19 20.62 -31.29
C ALA A 456 15.84 19.20 -31.75
N PHE A 457 14.72 18.64 -31.26
CA PHE A 457 14.27 17.31 -31.66
C PHE A 457 13.46 17.38 -32.96
N THR A 458 13.95 16.70 -34.00
CA THR A 458 13.33 16.66 -35.36
C THR A 458 12.70 15.30 -35.66
N GLY A 459 12.81 14.35 -34.75
CA GLY A 459 12.49 12.94 -34.95
C GLY A 459 11.01 12.55 -34.97
N TYR A 460 10.07 13.51 -34.91
CA TYR A 460 8.66 13.24 -35.18
C TYR A 460 8.39 13.02 -36.68
N ASP A 461 9.14 13.70 -37.54
CA ASP A 461 8.95 13.74 -38.99
C ASP A 461 10.09 13.07 -39.76
N LYS A 462 11.30 12.97 -39.17
CA LYS A 462 12.51 12.50 -39.82
C LYS A 462 13.16 11.37 -39.01
N LEU A 463 13.75 10.42 -39.73
CA LEU A 463 14.62 9.37 -39.15
C LEU A 463 16.10 9.61 -39.46
N GLU A 464 16.40 10.53 -40.37
CA GLU A 464 17.73 10.94 -40.76
C GLU A 464 17.79 12.47 -40.82
N ASP A 465 18.85 13.08 -40.27
CA ASP A 465 19.06 14.52 -40.32
C ASP A 465 20.56 14.85 -40.28
N GLU A 466 20.94 16.01 -40.86
CA GLU A 466 22.29 16.57 -40.76
C GLU A 466 22.34 17.61 -39.63
N SER A 467 23.38 17.55 -38.79
CA SER A 467 23.53 18.45 -37.66
C SER A 467 25.00 18.70 -37.33
N LYS A 468 25.26 19.69 -36.46
CA LYS A 468 26.60 19.98 -35.96
C LYS A 468 26.79 19.39 -34.58
N VAL A 469 27.95 18.79 -34.36
CA VAL A 469 28.41 18.38 -33.03
C VAL A 469 28.67 19.64 -32.21
N THR A 470 27.90 19.84 -31.13
CA THR A 470 28.01 21.02 -30.24
C THR A 470 28.86 20.76 -29.02
N ALA A 471 28.92 19.51 -28.54
CA ALA A 471 29.80 19.09 -27.45
C ALA A 471 30.05 17.58 -27.51
N LEU A 472 31.21 17.18 -26.97
CA LEU A 472 31.63 15.78 -26.82
C LEU A 472 32.02 15.56 -25.35
N VAL A 473 31.54 14.47 -24.76
CA VAL A 473 31.97 14.02 -23.42
C VAL A 473 32.51 12.61 -23.56
N ARG A 474 33.82 12.43 -23.28
CA ARG A 474 34.44 11.10 -23.22
C ARG A 474 33.98 10.40 -21.97
N LEU A 475 33.52 9.19 -22.12
CA LEU A 475 33.01 8.36 -21.03
C LEU A 475 34.07 7.33 -20.65
N THR A 476 34.45 7.29 -19.36
CA THR A 476 35.39 6.29 -18.86
C THR A 476 34.73 4.94 -18.64
N ALA A 477 35.46 3.86 -18.98
CA ALA A 477 34.99 2.50 -18.78
C ALA A 477 35.05 2.04 -17.30
N ASP A 478 35.90 2.68 -16.50
CA ASP A 478 36.13 2.35 -15.09
C ASP A 478 35.14 3.07 -14.18
N GLU A 479 34.57 2.35 -13.20
CA GLU A 479 33.60 2.89 -12.22
C GLU A 479 34.21 4.04 -11.38
N GLU A 480 35.50 4.14 -11.23
CA GLU A 480 36.26 5.19 -10.50
C GLU A 480 36.85 6.29 -11.40
N GLY A 481 36.71 6.17 -12.71
CA GLY A 481 37.20 7.16 -13.68
C GLY A 481 36.28 8.36 -13.81
N GLU A 482 36.80 9.55 -14.01
CA GLU A 482 36.03 10.78 -14.29
C GLU A 482 35.80 10.92 -15.79
N ASP A 483 34.52 11.22 -16.15
CA ASP A 483 34.17 11.60 -17.52
C ASP A 483 34.74 13.00 -17.85
N GLU A 484 35.09 13.23 -19.10
CA GLU A 484 35.83 14.43 -19.53
C GLU A 484 35.13 15.12 -20.72
N ILE A 485 34.98 16.45 -20.67
CA ILE A 485 34.61 17.23 -21.86
C ILE A 485 35.77 17.26 -22.81
N ALA A 486 35.58 16.73 -24.01
CA ALA A 486 36.64 16.57 -25.01
C ALA A 486 36.39 17.40 -26.26
N ASP A 487 37.48 17.89 -26.92
CA ASP A 487 37.37 18.54 -28.22
C ASP A 487 37.21 17.53 -29.35
N ALA A 488 37.66 16.28 -29.15
CA ALA A 488 37.56 15.18 -30.10
C ALA A 488 37.45 13.82 -29.39
N VAL A 489 36.79 12.87 -30.06
CA VAL A 489 36.73 11.45 -29.69
C VAL A 489 37.18 10.59 -30.85
N THR A 490 37.89 9.50 -30.54
CA THR A 490 38.59 8.69 -31.53
C THR A 490 38.17 7.21 -31.45
N ASP A 491 38.66 6.44 -32.43
CA ASP A 491 38.36 5.04 -32.62
C ASP A 491 38.36 4.20 -31.33
N GLY A 492 37.28 3.50 -31.04
CA GLY A 492 37.06 2.65 -29.86
C GLY A 492 36.67 3.37 -28.58
N GLU A 493 36.71 4.72 -28.54
CA GLU A 493 36.35 5.49 -27.34
C GLU A 493 34.82 5.51 -27.14
N LYS A 494 34.44 5.34 -25.88
CA LYS A 494 33.02 5.60 -25.45
C LYS A 494 32.82 7.08 -25.23
N ALA A 495 31.69 7.61 -25.72
CA ALA A 495 31.39 9.01 -25.59
C ALA A 495 29.87 9.30 -25.51
N CYS A 496 29.56 10.52 -25.08
CA CYS A 496 28.27 11.16 -25.29
C CYS A 496 28.44 12.28 -26.32
N VAL A 497 27.80 12.15 -27.47
CA VAL A 497 27.81 13.14 -28.54
C VAL A 497 26.57 14.01 -28.43
N ILE A 498 26.73 15.34 -28.40
CA ILE A 498 25.63 16.32 -28.34
C ILE A 498 25.62 17.12 -29.63
N THR A 499 24.45 17.25 -30.26
CA THR A 499 24.27 17.96 -31.52
C THR A 499 23.22 19.07 -31.41
N SER A 500 23.25 20.05 -32.31
CA SER A 500 22.29 21.17 -32.32
C SER A 500 20.88 20.75 -32.69
N GLU A 501 20.76 19.75 -33.56
CA GLU A 501 19.48 19.13 -33.96
C GLU A 501 19.65 17.61 -33.96
N THR A 502 18.58 16.88 -33.69
CA THR A 502 18.64 15.41 -33.69
C THR A 502 17.30 14.77 -33.98
N PRO A 503 17.26 13.69 -34.81
CA PRO A 503 16.11 12.85 -34.99
C PRO A 503 15.96 11.77 -33.88
N PHE A 504 16.96 11.63 -33.00
CA PHE A 504 16.96 10.62 -31.93
C PHE A 504 16.09 11.07 -30.74
N TYR A 505 15.14 10.26 -30.36
CA TYR A 505 14.32 10.47 -29.17
C TYR A 505 15.14 10.14 -27.91
N GLY A 506 15.28 11.10 -27.01
CA GLY A 506 15.89 10.87 -25.70
C GLY A 506 14.91 10.18 -24.73
N THR A 507 15.40 9.32 -23.87
CA THR A 507 14.59 8.65 -22.84
C THR A 507 13.78 9.65 -22.02
N MET A 508 12.45 9.58 -22.11
CA MET A 508 11.49 10.43 -21.38
C MET A 508 10.08 9.82 -21.38
N GLY A 509 9.28 10.12 -20.35
CA GLY A 509 7.87 9.69 -20.27
C GLY A 509 7.66 8.17 -20.28
N GLY A 510 8.67 7.40 -19.85
CA GLY A 510 8.65 5.94 -19.86
C GLY A 510 9.07 5.30 -21.19
N GLN A 511 9.26 6.05 -22.28
CA GLN A 511 9.83 5.54 -23.51
C GLN A 511 11.35 5.57 -23.44
N VAL A 512 12.01 4.44 -23.80
CA VAL A 512 13.47 4.36 -23.92
C VAL A 512 14.00 5.17 -25.09
N GLY A 513 15.28 5.55 -25.01
CA GLY A 513 15.99 6.29 -26.05
C GLY A 513 16.19 5.50 -27.33
N ASP A 514 16.32 6.21 -28.43
CA ASP A 514 16.65 5.63 -29.72
C ASP A 514 18.08 5.15 -29.82
N ARG A 515 18.28 4.21 -30.73
CA ARG A 515 19.55 3.68 -31.17
C ARG A 515 19.76 3.96 -32.65
N GLY A 516 21.02 3.93 -33.07
CA GLY A 516 21.33 4.13 -34.47
C GLY A 516 22.79 4.46 -34.72
N VAL A 517 23.07 5.25 -35.72
CA VAL A 517 24.45 5.62 -36.07
C VAL A 517 24.58 7.13 -36.36
N ILE A 518 25.71 7.68 -36.03
CA ILE A 518 26.11 9.02 -36.45
C ILE A 518 27.33 8.86 -37.33
N GLU A 519 27.31 9.46 -38.53
CA GLU A 519 28.36 9.31 -39.55
C GLU A 519 28.82 10.66 -40.07
N SER A 520 30.10 10.75 -40.39
CA SER A 520 30.69 11.85 -41.14
C SER A 520 31.74 11.34 -42.15
N ALA A 521 32.38 12.23 -42.87
CA ALA A 521 33.52 11.85 -43.72
C ALA A 521 34.73 11.34 -42.92
N ASN A 522 34.81 11.71 -41.64
CA ASN A 522 35.97 11.44 -40.79
C ASN A 522 35.78 10.26 -39.82
N GLY A 523 34.53 9.82 -39.59
CA GLY A 523 34.29 8.74 -38.64
C GLY A 523 32.85 8.23 -38.61
N LYS A 524 32.66 7.16 -37.82
CA LYS A 524 31.38 6.51 -37.56
C LYS A 524 31.24 6.21 -36.09
N PHE A 525 30.12 6.61 -35.50
CA PHE A 525 29.76 6.42 -34.10
C PHE A 525 28.50 5.59 -34.01
N GLU A 526 28.48 4.53 -33.19
CA GLU A 526 27.31 3.73 -32.90
C GLU A 526 26.62 4.26 -31.64
N VAL A 527 25.33 4.63 -31.78
CA VAL A 527 24.50 5.12 -30.68
C VAL A 527 23.80 3.93 -30.02
N GLU A 528 24.15 3.64 -28.77
CA GLU A 528 23.59 2.57 -27.95
C GLU A 528 22.38 3.02 -27.14
N ASP A 529 22.34 4.31 -26.75
CA ASP A 529 21.24 4.93 -26.00
C ASP A 529 21.20 6.45 -26.26
N THR A 530 20.03 7.05 -26.05
CA THR A 530 19.85 8.50 -26.18
C THR A 530 19.13 9.04 -24.93
N ILE A 531 19.67 10.07 -24.29
CA ILE A 531 19.21 10.61 -23.03
C ILE A 531 18.92 12.12 -23.11
N HIS A 532 17.97 12.57 -22.29
CA HIS A 532 17.77 14.00 -22.03
C HIS A 532 18.76 14.49 -20.97
N LEU A 533 19.46 15.59 -21.26
CA LEU A 533 20.35 16.30 -20.36
C LEU A 533 19.75 17.61 -19.90
N GLN A 534 20.23 18.17 -18.81
CA GLN A 534 19.76 19.47 -18.31
C GLN A 534 19.97 20.59 -19.35
N GLY A 535 19.07 21.58 -19.35
CA GLY A 535 19.13 22.71 -20.26
C GLY A 535 18.69 22.40 -21.69
N GLY A 536 17.86 21.37 -21.90
CA GLY A 536 17.27 21.02 -23.20
C GLY A 536 18.25 20.41 -24.19
N LYS A 537 19.33 19.79 -23.70
CA LYS A 537 20.29 19.06 -24.52
C LYS A 537 19.87 17.59 -24.66
N ILE A 538 20.21 16.97 -25.81
CA ILE A 538 20.03 15.54 -26.04
C ILE A 538 21.41 14.92 -26.29
N GLY A 539 21.76 13.92 -25.48
CA GLY A 539 23.04 13.24 -25.51
C GLY A 539 22.91 11.85 -26.16
N HIS A 540 23.72 11.56 -27.15
CA HIS A 540 23.81 10.27 -27.83
C HIS A 540 24.97 9.49 -27.20
N ILE A 541 24.66 8.44 -26.43
CA ILE A 541 25.62 7.59 -25.74
C ILE A 541 25.98 6.42 -26.63
N GLY A 542 27.28 6.14 -26.78
CA GLY A 542 27.76 5.05 -27.58
C GLY A 542 29.29 5.00 -27.70
N HIS A 543 29.80 4.52 -28.79
CA HIS A 543 31.24 4.43 -29.04
C HIS A 543 31.62 4.71 -30.49
N MET A 544 32.84 5.21 -30.69
CA MET A 544 33.41 5.36 -32.03
C MET A 544 33.74 3.99 -32.63
N VAL A 545 33.10 3.66 -33.75
CA VAL A 545 33.34 2.43 -34.49
C VAL A 545 34.61 2.54 -35.35
N SER A 546 34.84 3.76 -35.90
CA SER A 546 36.03 4.06 -36.72
C SER A 546 36.21 5.57 -36.86
N GLY A 547 37.49 6.00 -37.00
CA GLY A 547 37.83 7.39 -37.24
C GLY A 547 37.74 8.30 -36.01
N MET A 548 37.32 9.56 -36.21
CA MET A 548 37.13 10.50 -35.11
C MET A 548 36.04 11.53 -35.38
N PHE A 549 35.45 12.08 -34.29
CA PHE A 549 34.60 13.28 -34.31
C PHE A 549 35.26 14.44 -33.57
N GLN A 550 34.99 15.64 -34.06
CA GLN A 550 35.41 16.90 -33.42
C GLN A 550 34.23 17.81 -33.15
N THR A 551 34.34 18.65 -32.12
CA THR A 551 33.36 19.70 -31.86
C THR A 551 33.27 20.67 -33.06
N GLY A 552 32.07 20.99 -33.49
CA GLY A 552 31.81 21.83 -34.66
C GLY A 552 31.69 21.12 -35.99
N GLU A 553 32.00 19.80 -36.04
CA GLU A 553 31.88 18.97 -37.22
C GLU A 553 30.40 18.77 -37.62
N THR A 554 30.15 18.70 -38.94
CA THR A 554 28.83 18.34 -39.46
C THR A 554 28.74 16.82 -39.58
N VAL A 555 27.69 16.24 -39.02
CA VAL A 555 27.45 14.78 -38.99
C VAL A 555 26.04 14.49 -39.48
N THR A 556 25.86 13.30 -40.04
CA THR A 556 24.56 12.73 -40.42
C THR A 556 24.12 11.75 -39.32
N LEU A 557 22.98 12.02 -38.73
CA LEU A 557 22.38 11.20 -37.69
C LEU A 557 21.31 10.29 -38.32
N LYS A 558 21.38 8.97 -38.07
CA LYS A 558 20.46 7.97 -38.63
C LYS A 558 19.90 7.10 -37.53
N VAL A 559 18.63 7.25 -37.25
CA VAL A 559 17.90 6.43 -36.25
C VAL A 559 17.68 5.04 -36.82
N ASN A 560 17.79 4.01 -35.98
CA ASN A 560 17.40 2.65 -36.34
C ASN A 560 15.87 2.58 -36.49
N GLU A 561 15.42 2.52 -37.75
CA GLU A 561 14.00 2.58 -38.10
C GLU A 561 13.20 1.40 -37.52
N GLU A 562 13.76 0.19 -37.57
CA GLU A 562 13.10 -0.99 -36.99
C GLU A 562 12.88 -0.84 -35.47
N ASN A 563 13.93 -0.44 -34.75
CA ASN A 563 13.85 -0.23 -33.30
C ASN A 563 12.82 0.85 -32.95
N ARG A 564 12.84 2.00 -33.63
CA ARG A 564 11.89 3.10 -33.46
C ARG A 564 10.44 2.65 -33.75
N SER A 565 10.23 1.88 -34.80
CA SER A 565 8.92 1.35 -35.20
C SER A 565 8.36 0.45 -34.12
N LEU A 566 9.13 -0.52 -33.61
CA LEU A 566 8.71 -1.42 -32.54
C LEU A 566 8.39 -0.67 -31.23
N ILE A 567 9.20 0.31 -30.85
CA ILE A 567 8.93 1.19 -29.70
C ILE A 567 7.62 1.97 -29.91
N GLY A 568 7.42 2.56 -31.09
CA GLY A 568 6.21 3.32 -31.42
C GLY A 568 4.92 2.49 -31.35
N ARG A 569 4.98 1.21 -31.77
CA ARG A 569 3.87 0.25 -31.66
C ARG A 569 3.53 -0.03 -30.19
N ASN A 570 4.53 -0.33 -29.36
CA ASN A 570 4.36 -0.58 -27.94
C ASN A 570 3.84 0.69 -27.21
N HIS A 571 4.34 1.87 -27.57
CA HIS A 571 3.90 3.12 -26.97
C HIS A 571 2.44 3.45 -27.32
N SER A 572 2.06 3.28 -28.57
CA SER A 572 0.68 3.49 -29.01
C SER A 572 -0.28 2.46 -28.39
N ALA A 573 0.15 1.22 -28.23
CA ALA A 573 -0.62 0.20 -27.51
C ALA A 573 -0.81 0.56 -26.02
N THR A 574 0.15 1.25 -25.40
CA THR A 574 0.03 1.71 -24.00
C THR A 574 -1.14 2.68 -23.81
N HIS A 575 -1.37 3.59 -24.73
CA HIS A 575 -2.52 4.51 -24.70
C HIS A 575 -3.85 3.77 -24.88
N LEU A 576 -3.91 2.80 -25.83
CA LEU A 576 -5.11 1.97 -25.98
C LEU A 576 -5.37 1.14 -24.72
N LEU A 577 -4.33 0.57 -24.11
CA LEU A 577 -4.40 -0.18 -22.86
C LEU A 577 -4.91 0.69 -21.71
N HIS A 578 -4.36 1.90 -21.53
CA HIS A 578 -4.80 2.82 -20.48
C HIS A 578 -6.30 3.12 -20.60
N LYS A 579 -6.76 3.47 -21.78
CA LYS A 579 -8.18 3.74 -22.01
C LYS A 579 -9.07 2.50 -21.82
N ALA A 580 -8.62 1.32 -22.26
CA ALA A 580 -9.33 0.06 -22.07
C ALA A 580 -9.46 -0.30 -20.57
N LEU A 581 -8.38 -0.15 -19.79
CA LEU A 581 -8.40 -0.34 -18.34
C LEU A 581 -9.40 0.59 -17.65
N ARG A 582 -9.42 1.88 -18.03
CA ARG A 582 -10.42 2.84 -17.50
C ARG A 582 -11.85 2.47 -17.87
N THR A 583 -12.03 1.86 -19.03
CA THR A 583 -13.36 1.43 -19.48
C THR A 583 -13.87 0.21 -18.71
N VAL A 584 -13.00 -0.76 -18.42
CA VAL A 584 -13.35 -2.02 -17.74
C VAL A 584 -13.37 -1.87 -16.22
N LEU A 585 -12.34 -1.22 -15.65
CA LEU A 585 -12.13 -1.14 -14.21
C LEU A 585 -12.71 0.15 -13.57
N GLY A 586 -12.88 1.21 -14.37
CA GLY A 586 -13.40 2.50 -13.90
C GLY A 586 -12.40 3.65 -14.02
N THR A 587 -12.92 4.87 -13.83
CA THR A 587 -12.19 6.13 -14.05
C THR A 587 -11.07 6.40 -13.03
N HIS A 588 -11.02 5.65 -11.93
CA HIS A 588 -9.96 5.72 -10.92
C HIS A 588 -8.61 5.15 -11.40
N VAL A 589 -8.60 4.44 -12.52
CA VAL A 589 -7.37 3.94 -13.13
C VAL A 589 -6.55 5.12 -13.68
N GLU A 590 -5.39 5.35 -13.09
CA GLU A 590 -4.43 6.36 -13.50
C GLU A 590 -3.06 5.75 -13.66
N GLN A 591 -2.25 6.29 -14.55
CA GLN A 591 -0.88 5.84 -14.74
C GLN A 591 -0.04 6.16 -13.49
N ALA A 592 0.54 5.12 -12.88
CA ALA A 592 1.52 5.23 -11.79
C ALA A 592 2.97 5.09 -12.29
N GLY A 593 3.15 4.51 -13.46
CA GLY A 593 4.44 4.36 -14.12
C GLY A 593 4.30 3.70 -15.49
N SER A 594 5.30 3.90 -16.34
CA SER A 594 5.36 3.29 -17.68
C SER A 594 6.80 2.94 -18.06
N LEU A 595 6.97 1.89 -18.83
CA LEU A 595 8.23 1.57 -19.51
C LEU A 595 7.90 0.96 -20.88
N VAL A 596 8.35 1.63 -21.93
CA VAL A 596 8.13 1.22 -23.31
C VAL A 596 9.48 0.95 -23.95
N THR A 597 9.72 -0.31 -24.31
CA THR A 597 10.92 -0.77 -25.00
C THR A 597 10.57 -1.32 -26.38
N ARG A 598 11.55 -1.76 -27.17
CA ARG A 598 11.31 -2.43 -28.45
C ARG A 598 10.58 -3.79 -28.27
N ASP A 599 10.87 -4.49 -27.16
CA ASP A 599 10.46 -5.87 -26.97
C ASP A 599 9.09 -5.99 -26.30
N ARG A 600 8.77 -5.05 -25.39
CA ARG A 600 7.52 -5.06 -24.59
C ARG A 600 7.16 -3.68 -24.05
N LEU A 601 5.93 -3.55 -23.63
CA LEU A 601 5.47 -2.45 -22.79
C LEU A 601 5.19 -2.94 -21.35
N ARG A 602 5.41 -2.05 -20.38
CA ARG A 602 5.03 -2.19 -18.99
C ARG A 602 4.20 -0.98 -18.58
N PHE A 603 3.06 -1.23 -17.98
CA PHE A 603 2.17 -0.18 -17.52
C PHE A 603 1.78 -0.42 -16.07
N ASP A 604 2.16 0.51 -15.18
CA ASP A 604 1.82 0.51 -13.78
C ASP A 604 0.65 1.47 -13.56
N PHE A 605 -0.42 1.01 -12.92
CA PHE A 605 -1.65 1.78 -12.79
C PHE A 605 -2.28 1.61 -11.40
N THR A 606 -3.06 2.61 -11.01
CA THR A 606 -3.79 2.59 -9.73
C THR A 606 -4.98 1.66 -9.83
N HIS A 607 -4.97 0.60 -9.03
CA HIS A 607 -6.11 -0.30 -8.84
C HIS A 607 -5.94 -1.11 -7.55
N PHE A 608 -7.05 -1.39 -6.88
CA PHE A 608 -7.08 -1.91 -5.52
C PHE A 608 -7.02 -3.45 -5.42
N SER A 609 -7.36 -4.19 -6.49
CA SER A 609 -7.42 -5.66 -6.53
C SER A 609 -6.67 -6.25 -7.72
N ALA A 610 -6.38 -7.56 -7.66
CA ALA A 610 -5.95 -8.29 -8.84
C ALA A 610 -7.09 -8.34 -9.87
N MET A 611 -6.73 -8.18 -11.14
CA MET A 611 -7.69 -8.34 -12.23
C MET A 611 -8.08 -9.81 -12.37
N SER A 612 -9.37 -10.04 -12.61
CA SER A 612 -9.86 -11.36 -13.00
C SER A 612 -9.43 -11.71 -14.43
N GLN A 613 -9.44 -13.00 -14.77
CA GLN A 613 -9.15 -13.45 -16.12
C GLN A 613 -10.13 -12.90 -17.16
N ASP A 614 -11.39 -12.69 -16.76
CA ASP A 614 -12.41 -12.12 -17.63
C ASP A 614 -12.16 -10.62 -17.88
N GLU A 615 -11.77 -9.85 -16.87
CA GLU A 615 -11.38 -8.45 -17.03
C GLU A 615 -10.14 -8.29 -17.91
N ILE A 616 -9.11 -9.13 -17.71
CA ILE A 616 -7.91 -9.13 -18.56
C ILE A 616 -8.30 -9.40 -20.01
N LYS A 617 -9.14 -10.40 -20.24
CA LYS A 617 -9.60 -10.76 -21.58
C LYS A 617 -10.43 -9.67 -22.23
N GLU A 618 -11.28 -8.99 -21.47
CA GLU A 618 -12.09 -7.87 -21.98
C GLU A 618 -11.21 -6.68 -22.35
N VAL A 619 -10.21 -6.34 -21.55
CA VAL A 619 -9.21 -5.30 -21.88
C VAL A 619 -8.48 -5.66 -23.18
N GLU A 620 -7.99 -6.90 -23.32
CA GLU A 620 -7.36 -7.38 -24.56
C GLU A 620 -8.30 -7.26 -25.78
N ASN A 621 -9.57 -7.64 -25.60
CA ASN A 621 -10.58 -7.56 -26.66
C ASN A 621 -10.79 -6.12 -27.13
N ILE A 622 -10.91 -5.18 -26.18
CA ILE A 622 -11.07 -3.76 -26.48
C ILE A 622 -9.84 -3.24 -27.24
N VAL A 623 -8.63 -3.45 -26.72
CA VAL A 623 -7.39 -2.99 -27.38
C VAL A 623 -7.28 -3.56 -28.79
N ASN A 624 -7.46 -4.87 -28.96
CA ASN A 624 -7.37 -5.50 -30.28
C ASN A 624 -8.51 -5.09 -31.23
N LYS A 625 -9.67 -4.71 -30.70
CA LYS A 625 -10.77 -4.14 -31.50
C LYS A 625 -10.35 -2.79 -32.09
N GLU A 626 -9.77 -1.91 -31.29
CA GLU A 626 -9.34 -0.57 -31.74
C GLU A 626 -8.09 -0.64 -32.65
N ILE A 627 -7.24 -1.66 -32.50
CA ILE A 627 -6.17 -1.97 -33.46
C ILE A 627 -6.78 -2.32 -34.82
N ARG A 628 -7.75 -3.24 -34.85
CA ARG A 628 -8.42 -3.66 -36.10
C ARG A 628 -9.28 -2.57 -36.73
N ALA A 629 -9.74 -1.61 -35.96
CA ALA A 629 -10.49 -0.46 -36.45
C ALA A 629 -9.63 0.50 -37.28
N ALA A 630 -8.30 0.33 -37.25
CA ALA A 630 -7.35 1.12 -38.06
C ALA A 630 -7.53 2.63 -37.85
N LEU A 631 -7.62 3.05 -36.59
CA LEU A 631 -7.84 4.44 -36.23
C LEU A 631 -6.64 5.32 -36.62
N PRO A 632 -6.85 6.52 -37.19
CA PRO A 632 -5.75 7.46 -37.41
C PRO A 632 -5.19 7.95 -36.07
N VAL A 633 -3.87 8.01 -35.96
CA VAL A 633 -3.17 8.60 -34.82
C VAL A 633 -2.74 10.02 -35.22
N VAL A 634 -3.42 11.00 -34.65
CA VAL A 634 -3.20 12.42 -34.97
C VAL A 634 -2.55 13.10 -33.77
N THR A 635 -1.61 13.98 -34.05
CA THR A 635 -0.90 14.76 -33.04
C THR A 635 -1.07 16.24 -33.30
N ASP A 636 -1.55 16.96 -32.29
CA ASP A 636 -1.70 18.41 -32.33
C ASP A 636 -0.84 19.05 -31.21
N VAL A 637 -0.20 20.18 -31.54
CA VAL A 637 0.51 20.99 -30.54
C VAL A 637 -0.33 22.23 -30.24
N MET A 638 -0.72 22.38 -28.98
CA MET A 638 -1.59 23.47 -28.56
C MET A 638 -1.23 23.99 -27.15
N SER A 639 -1.92 25.02 -26.67
CA SER A 639 -1.76 25.48 -25.29
C SER A 639 -2.30 24.42 -24.31
N LEU A 640 -1.74 24.37 -23.10
CA LEU A 640 -2.25 23.46 -22.06
C LEU A 640 -3.74 23.71 -21.75
N GLU A 641 -4.18 24.98 -21.84
CA GLU A 641 -5.57 25.38 -21.62
C GLU A 641 -6.51 24.82 -22.70
N ASP A 642 -6.10 24.87 -23.96
CA ASP A 642 -6.89 24.31 -25.06
C ASP A 642 -6.88 22.77 -25.02
N ALA A 643 -5.77 22.16 -24.63
CA ALA A 643 -5.69 20.72 -24.44
C ALA A 643 -6.66 20.20 -23.36
N LYS A 644 -6.80 20.92 -22.25
CA LYS A 644 -7.82 20.61 -21.22
C LYS A 644 -9.25 20.65 -21.76
N LYS A 645 -9.56 21.59 -22.66
CA LYS A 645 -10.89 21.72 -23.31
C LYS A 645 -11.23 20.53 -24.23
N THR A 646 -10.21 19.84 -24.77
CA THR A 646 -10.42 18.63 -25.59
C THR A 646 -10.76 17.38 -24.77
N GLY A 647 -10.69 17.46 -23.44
CA GLY A 647 -10.84 16.31 -22.55
C GLY A 647 -9.61 15.39 -22.54
N ALA A 648 -8.45 15.90 -23.01
CA ALA A 648 -7.21 15.13 -23.00
C ALA A 648 -6.79 14.76 -21.57
N MET A 649 -6.45 13.49 -21.38
CA MET A 649 -5.91 13.02 -20.11
C MET A 649 -4.48 13.53 -19.94
N ALA A 650 -4.22 14.22 -18.81
CA ALA A 650 -2.91 14.67 -18.41
C ALA A 650 -2.40 13.77 -17.27
N LEU A 651 -1.13 13.42 -17.27
CA LEU A 651 -0.52 12.65 -16.17
C LEU A 651 -0.35 13.56 -14.95
N PHE A 652 -0.77 13.07 -13.79
CA PHE A 652 -0.58 13.78 -12.53
C PHE A 652 0.92 13.83 -12.16
N GLY A 653 1.42 15.04 -11.88
CA GLY A 653 2.80 15.25 -11.40
C GLY A 653 3.84 15.62 -12.44
N GLU A 654 3.50 15.65 -13.73
CA GLU A 654 4.40 16.18 -14.75
C GLU A 654 4.26 17.70 -14.89
N LYS A 655 5.42 18.38 -15.00
CA LYS A 655 5.45 19.83 -15.30
C LYS A 655 5.33 20.00 -16.81
N TYR A 656 4.15 20.38 -17.26
CA TYR A 656 3.92 20.72 -18.67
C TYR A 656 4.32 22.18 -18.95
N GLY A 657 4.98 22.41 -20.09
CA GLY A 657 5.22 23.76 -20.56
C GLY A 657 3.97 24.43 -21.10
N ASP A 658 4.09 25.70 -21.57
CA ASP A 658 2.98 26.47 -22.15
C ASP A 658 2.35 25.79 -23.37
N LYS A 659 3.12 25.00 -24.11
CA LYS A 659 2.67 24.19 -25.25
C LYS A 659 2.82 22.71 -24.94
N VAL A 660 1.76 21.96 -25.21
CA VAL A 660 1.68 20.53 -25.01
C VAL A 660 1.32 19.81 -26.30
N ARG A 661 1.77 18.57 -26.41
CA ARG A 661 1.47 17.68 -27.53
C ARG A 661 0.33 16.75 -27.13
N VAL A 662 -0.79 16.83 -27.87
CA VAL A 662 -2.00 16.01 -27.69
C VAL A 662 -2.00 14.92 -28.75
N VAL A 663 -2.00 13.67 -28.32
CA VAL A 663 -2.08 12.48 -29.20
C VAL A 663 -3.51 11.95 -29.14
N ARG A 664 -4.14 11.84 -30.32
CA ARG A 664 -5.50 11.31 -30.48
C ARG A 664 -5.48 10.05 -31.33
N MET A 665 -6.16 9.02 -30.88
CA MET A 665 -6.38 7.76 -31.62
C MET A 665 -7.87 7.61 -31.92
N GLY A 666 -8.28 8.20 -33.05
CA GLY A 666 -9.70 8.38 -33.37
C GLY A 666 -10.44 9.12 -32.24
N ASP A 667 -11.64 8.64 -31.90
CA ASP A 667 -12.43 9.12 -30.76
C ASP A 667 -12.21 8.26 -29.49
N PHE A 668 -11.35 7.25 -29.56
CA PHE A 668 -11.17 6.29 -28.46
C PHE A 668 -10.26 6.80 -27.35
N SER A 669 -9.07 7.31 -27.67
CA SER A 669 -8.10 7.84 -26.69
C SER A 669 -7.60 9.22 -27.09
N THR A 670 -7.51 10.15 -26.11
CA THR A 670 -6.92 11.48 -26.24
C THR A 670 -6.09 11.76 -25.00
N GLU A 671 -4.76 11.88 -25.17
CA GLU A 671 -3.81 12.00 -24.05
C GLU A 671 -2.68 12.98 -24.35
N LEU A 672 -2.12 13.62 -23.31
CA LEU A 672 -0.90 14.43 -23.42
C LEU A 672 0.29 13.47 -23.48
N CYS A 673 1.04 13.49 -24.59
CA CYS A 673 2.18 12.60 -24.76
C CYS A 673 3.26 13.20 -25.67
N GLY A 674 4.53 13.23 -25.19
CA GLY A 674 5.70 13.63 -25.94
C GLY A 674 6.39 12.51 -26.72
N GLY A 675 5.94 11.26 -26.60
CA GLY A 675 6.58 10.11 -27.20
C GLY A 675 6.35 9.92 -28.70
N THR A 676 6.98 8.89 -29.27
CA THR A 676 6.82 8.52 -30.67
C THR A 676 5.72 7.46 -30.84
N HIS A 677 4.91 7.60 -31.87
CA HIS A 677 3.73 6.77 -32.12
C HIS A 677 3.64 6.29 -33.56
N VAL A 678 2.85 5.24 -33.76
CA VAL A 678 2.43 4.82 -35.11
C VAL A 678 1.50 5.87 -35.73
N LYS A 679 1.37 5.87 -37.04
CA LYS A 679 0.45 6.77 -37.75
C LYS A 679 -0.99 6.23 -37.80
N ASN A 680 -1.14 4.93 -37.62
CA ASN A 680 -2.41 4.23 -37.62
C ASN A 680 -2.37 3.07 -36.61
N THR A 681 -3.45 2.85 -35.84
CA THR A 681 -3.48 1.79 -34.84
C THR A 681 -3.30 0.39 -35.43
N SER A 682 -3.62 0.15 -36.72
CA SER A 682 -3.37 -1.14 -37.36
C SER A 682 -1.89 -1.52 -37.45
N GLU A 683 -0.95 -0.55 -37.38
CA GLU A 683 0.48 -0.81 -37.37
C GLU A 683 0.95 -1.53 -36.10
N ILE A 684 0.18 -1.47 -35.02
CA ILE A 684 0.41 -2.22 -33.77
C ILE A 684 0.26 -3.73 -34.02
N SER A 685 -0.51 -4.13 -35.07
CA SER A 685 -0.78 -5.49 -35.49
C SER A 685 -1.64 -6.29 -34.51
N CYS A 686 -1.13 -6.63 -33.34
CA CYS A 686 -1.81 -7.39 -32.29
C CYS A 686 -1.28 -7.01 -30.90
N PHE A 687 -2.07 -7.34 -29.86
CA PHE A 687 -1.76 -7.03 -28.48
C PHE A 687 -2.11 -8.20 -27.56
N LYS A 688 -1.26 -8.50 -26.59
CA LYS A 688 -1.47 -9.55 -25.58
C LYS A 688 -0.87 -9.15 -24.25
N ILE A 689 -1.64 -9.29 -23.15
CA ILE A 689 -1.15 -9.16 -21.79
C ILE A 689 -0.45 -10.47 -21.40
N LEU A 690 0.81 -10.38 -20.98
CA LEU A 690 1.59 -11.51 -20.48
C LEU A 690 1.37 -11.78 -19.01
N SER A 691 1.35 -10.70 -18.23
CA SER A 691 1.21 -10.78 -16.77
C SER A 691 0.48 -9.57 -16.22
N GLU A 692 -0.21 -9.80 -15.11
CA GLU A 692 -0.79 -8.78 -14.25
C GLU A 692 -0.41 -9.10 -12.81
N ALA A 693 0.20 -8.15 -12.08
CA ALA A 693 0.67 -8.36 -10.71
C ALA A 693 0.63 -7.08 -9.88
N GLY A 694 0.59 -7.22 -8.55
CA GLY A 694 0.77 -6.10 -7.63
C GLY A 694 2.24 -5.73 -7.48
N VAL A 695 2.58 -4.43 -7.54
CA VAL A 695 3.94 -3.92 -7.31
C VAL A 695 4.05 -3.05 -6.07
N ALA A 696 2.95 -2.43 -5.69
CA ALA A 696 2.82 -1.67 -4.45
C ALA A 696 1.36 -1.74 -3.98
N ALA A 697 1.09 -1.26 -2.77
CA ALA A 697 -0.29 -1.14 -2.30
C ALA A 697 -1.07 -0.18 -3.21
N GLY A 698 -2.19 -0.65 -3.75
CA GLY A 698 -3.02 0.13 -4.68
C GLY A 698 -2.42 0.35 -6.08
N VAL A 699 -1.29 -0.29 -6.43
CA VAL A 699 -0.66 -0.20 -7.75
C VAL A 699 -0.51 -1.58 -8.36
N ARG A 700 -1.05 -1.73 -9.56
CA ARG A 700 -0.97 -2.94 -10.37
C ARG A 700 -0.06 -2.72 -11.56
N ARG A 701 0.58 -3.76 -12.02
CA ARG A 701 1.48 -3.78 -13.18
C ARG A 701 0.97 -4.72 -14.24
N ILE A 702 0.87 -4.25 -15.46
CA ILE A 702 0.68 -5.07 -16.66
C ILE A 702 1.97 -5.05 -17.47
N GLU A 703 2.40 -6.23 -17.93
CA GLU A 703 3.36 -6.39 -19.01
C GLU A 703 2.65 -6.97 -20.23
N ALA A 704 2.90 -6.39 -21.40
CA ALA A 704 2.23 -6.78 -22.63
C ALA A 704 3.17 -6.73 -23.85
N LEU A 705 2.80 -7.48 -24.86
CA LEU A 705 3.50 -7.56 -26.14
C LEU A 705 2.62 -7.09 -27.29
N THR A 706 3.28 -6.59 -28.33
CA THR A 706 2.68 -6.25 -29.61
C THR A 706 3.47 -6.87 -30.77
N SER A 707 2.86 -6.90 -31.96
CA SER A 707 3.58 -7.17 -33.22
C SER A 707 4.52 -8.38 -33.12
N ASP A 708 5.75 -8.22 -33.61
CA ASP A 708 6.75 -9.27 -33.75
C ASP A 708 7.12 -9.90 -32.38
N GLY A 709 7.13 -9.10 -31.30
CA GLY A 709 7.35 -9.62 -29.95
C GLY A 709 6.30 -10.66 -29.53
N LEU A 710 5.04 -10.44 -29.92
CA LEU A 710 3.98 -11.41 -29.68
C LEU A 710 4.08 -12.64 -30.58
N ILE A 711 4.46 -12.46 -31.83
CA ILE A 711 4.67 -13.59 -32.75
C ILE A 711 5.78 -14.49 -32.21
N HIS A 712 6.94 -13.96 -31.90
CA HIS A 712 8.05 -14.70 -31.30
C HIS A 712 7.66 -15.40 -29.98
N HIS A 713 6.83 -14.74 -29.15
CA HIS A 713 6.33 -15.39 -27.94
C HIS A 713 5.51 -16.64 -28.26
N TYR A 714 4.59 -16.57 -29.21
CA TYR A 714 3.79 -17.75 -29.61
C TYR A 714 4.63 -18.82 -30.28
N GLU A 715 5.61 -18.48 -31.10
CA GLU A 715 6.56 -19.44 -31.69
C GLU A 715 7.33 -20.21 -30.61
N ASN A 716 7.82 -19.50 -29.58
CA ASN A 716 8.47 -20.14 -28.42
C ASN A 716 7.53 -21.08 -27.66
N VAL A 717 6.28 -20.63 -27.40
CA VAL A 717 5.27 -21.47 -26.73
C VAL A 717 4.95 -22.72 -27.56
N GLU A 718 4.85 -22.58 -28.87
CA GLU A 718 4.63 -23.70 -29.77
C GLU A 718 5.81 -24.69 -29.79
N GLN A 719 7.05 -24.18 -29.81
CA GLN A 719 8.27 -25.01 -29.72
C GLN A 719 8.32 -25.79 -28.39
N GLU A 720 8.05 -25.15 -27.26
CA GLU A 720 8.00 -25.80 -25.95
C GLU A 720 6.88 -26.86 -25.88
N LEU A 721 5.71 -26.58 -26.48
CA LEU A 721 4.62 -27.53 -26.56
C LEU A 721 5.00 -28.76 -27.37
N HIS A 722 5.68 -28.56 -28.51
CA HIS A 722 6.20 -29.65 -29.34
C HIS A 722 7.27 -30.47 -28.62
N ALA A 723 8.18 -29.79 -27.91
CA ALA A 723 9.23 -30.46 -27.13
C ALA A 723 8.62 -31.29 -26.00
N ALA A 724 7.64 -30.73 -25.26
CA ALA A 724 6.92 -31.45 -24.23
C ALA A 724 6.15 -32.67 -24.78
N ALA A 725 5.48 -32.53 -25.93
CA ALA A 725 4.80 -33.61 -26.58
C ALA A 725 5.77 -34.74 -27.01
N ALA A 726 6.93 -34.38 -27.60
CA ALA A 726 7.96 -35.33 -27.97
C ALA A 726 8.53 -36.08 -26.75
N ALA A 727 8.80 -35.37 -25.64
CA ALA A 727 9.23 -35.98 -24.37
C ALA A 727 8.21 -37.00 -23.84
N ALA A 728 6.92 -36.71 -23.96
CA ALA A 728 5.82 -37.62 -23.59
C ALA A 728 5.55 -38.68 -24.64
N LYS A 729 6.28 -38.70 -25.76
CA LYS A 729 6.03 -39.57 -26.91
C LYS A 729 4.59 -39.45 -27.43
N SER A 730 4.13 -38.22 -27.63
CA SER A 730 2.78 -37.85 -28.06
C SER A 730 2.82 -36.77 -29.14
N THR A 731 1.66 -36.41 -29.68
CA THR A 731 1.47 -35.19 -30.47
C THR A 731 1.00 -34.03 -29.54
N PRO A 732 1.18 -32.76 -29.93
CA PRO A 732 0.64 -31.65 -29.19
C PRO A 732 -0.87 -31.75 -28.89
N ALA A 733 -1.65 -32.25 -29.82
CA ALA A 733 -3.10 -32.43 -29.71
C ALA A 733 -3.47 -33.48 -28.64
N ASP A 734 -2.67 -34.55 -28.53
CA ASP A 734 -2.94 -35.70 -27.65
C ASP A 734 -2.16 -35.60 -26.34
N LEU A 735 -1.34 -34.56 -26.15
CA LEU A 735 -0.43 -34.42 -25.00
C LEU A 735 -1.17 -34.52 -23.65
N LYS A 736 -2.30 -33.84 -23.52
CA LYS A 736 -3.11 -33.87 -22.30
C LYS A 736 -3.55 -35.27 -21.94
N THR A 737 -4.15 -35.95 -22.90
CA THR A 737 -4.64 -37.35 -22.75
C THR A 737 -3.48 -38.29 -22.41
N LYS A 738 -2.31 -38.09 -23.04
CA LYS A 738 -1.11 -38.90 -22.75
C LYS A 738 -0.61 -38.69 -21.33
N ILE A 739 -0.54 -37.43 -20.86
CA ILE A 739 -0.14 -37.11 -19.49
C ILE A 739 -1.13 -37.70 -18.48
N GLU A 740 -2.44 -37.59 -18.71
CA GLU A 740 -3.47 -38.19 -17.87
C GLU A 740 -3.31 -39.71 -17.77
N SER A 741 -3.05 -40.38 -18.90
CA SER A 741 -2.78 -41.80 -18.95
C SER A 741 -1.49 -42.20 -18.20
N MET A 742 -0.41 -41.42 -18.36
CA MET A 742 0.85 -41.65 -17.61
C MET A 742 0.67 -41.49 -16.10
N MET A 743 -0.10 -40.50 -15.66
CA MET A 743 -0.39 -40.26 -14.23
C MET A 743 -1.18 -41.45 -13.62
N GLU A 744 -2.16 -42.02 -14.35
CA GLU A 744 -2.92 -43.18 -13.92
C GLU A 744 -2.05 -44.45 -13.89
N GLU A 745 -1.15 -44.63 -14.87
CA GLU A 745 -0.17 -45.72 -14.89
C GLU A 745 0.78 -45.64 -13.70
N ILE A 746 1.33 -44.45 -13.41
CA ILE A 746 2.19 -44.23 -12.24
C ILE A 746 1.47 -44.58 -10.94
N LYS A 747 0.20 -44.17 -10.79
CA LYS A 747 -0.61 -44.49 -9.62
C LYS A 747 -0.84 -45.99 -9.49
N THR A 748 -1.12 -46.67 -10.60
CA THR A 748 -1.30 -48.13 -10.63
C THR A 748 0.00 -48.84 -10.27
N LEU A 749 1.13 -48.46 -10.89
CA LEU A 749 2.44 -49.03 -10.60
C LEU A 749 2.86 -48.81 -9.15
N HIS A 750 2.53 -47.61 -8.58
CA HIS A 750 2.80 -47.35 -7.16
C HIS A 750 1.99 -48.28 -6.25
N SER A 751 0.70 -48.49 -6.55
CA SER A 751 -0.15 -49.41 -5.81
C SER A 751 0.33 -50.89 -5.93
N GLU A 752 0.73 -51.31 -7.13
CA GLU A 752 1.29 -52.67 -7.35
C GLU A 752 2.61 -52.85 -6.62
N ASN A 753 3.49 -51.85 -6.64
CA ASN A 753 4.77 -51.92 -5.92
C ASN A 753 4.54 -52.10 -4.41
N GLU A 754 3.58 -51.37 -3.82
CA GLU A 754 3.23 -51.51 -2.39
C GLU A 754 2.63 -52.89 -2.11
N LYS A 755 1.79 -53.44 -3.02
CA LYS A 755 1.27 -54.82 -2.88
C LYS A 755 2.39 -55.84 -2.97
N LEU A 756 3.33 -55.70 -3.91
CA LEU A 756 4.47 -56.62 -4.07
C LEU A 756 5.41 -56.57 -2.85
N LYS A 757 5.71 -55.40 -2.33
CA LYS A 757 6.48 -55.21 -1.09
C LYS A 757 5.80 -55.92 0.09
N SER A 758 4.48 -55.74 0.23
CA SER A 758 3.70 -56.40 1.28
C SER A 758 3.69 -57.92 1.13
N LYS A 759 3.64 -58.43 -0.12
CA LYS A 759 3.69 -59.86 -0.41
C LYS A 759 5.06 -60.47 -0.13
N LEU A 760 6.14 -59.81 -0.56
CA LEU A 760 7.53 -60.21 -0.25
C LEU A 760 7.77 -60.21 1.26
N ALA A 761 7.28 -59.24 2.01
CA ALA A 761 7.40 -59.20 3.45
C ALA A 761 6.69 -60.36 4.13
N LYS A 762 5.53 -60.78 3.62
CA LYS A 762 4.81 -61.96 4.12
C LYS A 762 5.54 -63.26 3.81
N GLU A 763 6.09 -63.44 2.61
CA GLU A 763 6.82 -64.64 2.16
C GLU A 763 8.16 -64.78 2.88
N ALA A 764 8.88 -63.68 3.18
CA ALA A 764 10.14 -63.63 3.92
C ALA A 764 9.99 -64.08 5.38
N MET A 765 8.76 -64.04 5.92
CA MET A 765 8.52 -64.33 7.36
C MET A 765 8.21 -65.77 7.67
N GLY A 766 7.77 -66.57 6.72
CA GLY A 766 7.43 -67.98 7.04
C GLY A 766 6.44 -68.10 8.19
N ASP A 767 6.41 -69.25 8.85
CA ASP A 767 5.60 -69.42 10.06
C ASP A 767 6.38 -68.97 11.34
N VAL A 768 6.52 -67.63 11.49
CA VAL A 768 7.28 -67.04 12.61
C VAL A 768 6.62 -67.23 13.97
N MET A 769 5.41 -67.75 14.01
CA MET A 769 4.68 -68.05 15.27
C MET A 769 5.35 -69.16 16.09
N ASP A 770 6.10 -70.04 15.44
CA ASP A 770 6.89 -71.08 16.14
C ASP A 770 8.06 -70.52 16.97
N GLN A 771 8.42 -69.22 16.72
CA GLN A 771 9.47 -68.53 17.49
C GLN A 771 8.95 -67.82 18.76
N VAL A 772 7.69 -67.88 19.04
CA VAL A 772 7.09 -67.26 20.24
C VAL A 772 7.65 -67.90 21.49
N GLN A 773 8.23 -67.15 22.38
CA GLN A 773 8.72 -67.56 23.69
C GLN A 773 7.83 -67.02 24.79
N GLU A 774 7.62 -67.78 25.85
CA GLU A 774 6.90 -67.29 27.02
C GLU A 774 7.90 -66.83 28.08
N VAL A 775 7.84 -65.52 28.41
CA VAL A 775 8.70 -64.88 29.38
C VAL A 775 7.85 -64.38 30.56
N LYS A 776 7.88 -65.06 31.66
CA LYS A 776 7.12 -64.74 32.91
C LYS A 776 5.63 -64.47 32.69
N GLY A 777 5.01 -65.28 31.84
CA GLY A 777 3.58 -65.19 31.55
C GLY A 777 3.21 -64.06 30.48
N VAL A 778 4.19 -63.62 29.73
CA VAL A 778 4.02 -62.76 28.57
C VAL A 778 4.63 -63.45 27.35
N LYS A 779 3.89 -63.61 26.27
CA LYS A 779 4.41 -64.13 25.00
C LYS A 779 5.29 -63.10 24.36
N VAL A 780 6.45 -63.45 23.87
CA VAL A 780 7.43 -62.56 23.23
C VAL A 780 7.81 -63.12 21.86
N LEU A 781 7.61 -62.38 20.84
CA LEU A 781 8.03 -62.66 19.47
C LEU A 781 9.09 -61.63 19.01
N ALA A 782 10.32 -62.09 18.75
CA ALA A 782 11.41 -61.26 18.31
C ALA A 782 11.92 -61.81 16.97
N VAL A 783 11.68 -61.12 15.88
CA VAL A 783 11.95 -61.65 14.54
C VAL A 783 12.65 -60.63 13.66
N ARG A 784 13.40 -61.18 12.67
CA ARG A 784 14.09 -60.42 11.63
C ARG A 784 13.32 -60.56 10.32
N ALA A 785 13.01 -59.40 9.64
CA ALA A 785 12.34 -59.33 8.38
C ALA A 785 13.04 -58.32 7.46
N ASP A 786 14.13 -58.76 6.82
CA ASP A 786 14.95 -57.87 6.00
C ASP A 786 14.22 -57.36 4.73
N GLY A 787 14.62 -56.19 4.23
CA GLY A 787 14.05 -55.59 3.04
C GLY A 787 12.72 -54.85 3.27
N VAL A 788 12.25 -54.73 4.51
CA VAL A 788 10.99 -54.10 4.86
C VAL A 788 11.27 -52.68 5.40
N ASP A 789 10.60 -51.69 4.84
CA ASP A 789 10.70 -50.32 5.34
C ASP A 789 9.90 -50.11 6.63
N MET A 790 10.01 -48.93 7.24
CA MET A 790 9.36 -48.67 8.54
C MET A 790 7.82 -48.74 8.47
N ASN A 791 7.21 -48.42 7.32
CA ASN A 791 5.74 -48.56 7.17
C ASN A 791 5.33 -50.00 7.02
N GLY A 792 6.09 -50.79 6.27
CA GLY A 792 5.93 -52.21 6.18
C GLY A 792 6.08 -52.93 7.55
N LEU A 793 7.06 -52.49 8.36
CA LEU A 793 7.24 -53.00 9.73
C LEU A 793 6.04 -52.67 10.64
N ARG A 794 5.43 -51.49 10.49
CA ARG A 794 4.20 -51.16 11.25
C ARG A 794 3.06 -52.12 10.92
N ASN A 795 2.78 -52.30 9.62
CA ASN A 795 1.72 -53.18 9.15
C ASN A 795 1.95 -54.61 9.59
N LEU A 796 3.20 -55.05 9.53
CA LEU A 796 3.62 -56.36 9.96
C LEU A 796 3.47 -56.58 11.48
N GLY A 797 3.87 -55.56 12.23
CA GLY A 797 3.77 -55.50 13.68
C GLY A 797 2.31 -55.57 14.18
N ASP A 798 1.41 -54.88 13.52
CA ASP A 798 -0.03 -54.92 13.83
C ASP A 798 -0.61 -56.32 13.53
N GLN A 799 -0.25 -56.94 12.41
CA GLN A 799 -0.68 -58.31 12.08
C GLN A 799 -0.15 -59.36 13.07
N LEU A 800 1.10 -59.27 13.45
CA LEU A 800 1.70 -60.17 14.41
C LEU A 800 1.18 -59.93 15.84
N LYS A 801 0.92 -58.70 16.19
CA LYS A 801 0.26 -58.35 17.47
C LYS A 801 -1.13 -58.97 17.58
N GLU A 802 -1.90 -59.01 16.49
CA GLU A 802 -3.22 -59.67 16.44
C GLU A 802 -3.09 -61.19 16.56
N LYS A 803 -2.11 -61.77 15.83
CA LYS A 803 -1.87 -63.20 15.88
C LYS A 803 -1.34 -63.75 17.21
N ILE A 804 -0.46 -63.02 17.92
CA ILE A 804 0.09 -63.39 19.18
C ILE A 804 -0.94 -63.38 20.32
N GLY A 805 -2.00 -62.56 20.17
CA GLY A 805 -3.08 -62.34 21.13
C GLY A 805 -2.64 -61.51 22.33
N GLU A 806 -1.97 -62.14 23.31
CA GLU A 806 -1.39 -61.42 24.45
C GLU A 806 0.13 -61.52 24.44
N GLY A 807 0.83 -60.38 24.17
CA GLY A 807 2.30 -60.42 24.10
C GLY A 807 2.98 -59.18 23.61
N VAL A 808 4.26 -59.37 23.35
CA VAL A 808 5.20 -58.37 22.81
C VAL A 808 5.73 -58.85 21.47
N VAL A 809 5.69 -58.02 20.47
CA VAL A 809 6.24 -58.29 19.15
C VAL A 809 7.36 -57.28 18.89
N VAL A 810 8.54 -57.74 18.53
CA VAL A 810 9.65 -56.92 18.06
C VAL A 810 10.09 -57.42 16.69
N ILE A 811 10.20 -56.51 15.74
CA ILE A 811 10.62 -56.82 14.38
C ILE A 811 11.83 -55.94 14.06
N ALA A 812 12.87 -56.54 13.54
CA ALA A 812 14.01 -55.89 13.00
C ALA A 812 14.11 -56.08 11.48
N SER A 813 14.44 -55.02 10.75
CA SER A 813 14.68 -55.12 9.30
C SER A 813 15.97 -54.39 8.95
N VAL A 814 16.71 -54.99 8.01
CA VAL A 814 17.86 -54.36 7.35
C VAL A 814 17.44 -54.00 5.91
N LEU A 815 17.47 -52.70 5.61
CA LEU A 815 17.19 -52.16 4.29
C LEU A 815 18.24 -51.14 3.92
N ASP A 816 18.92 -51.32 2.79
CA ASP A 816 19.98 -50.42 2.26
C ASP A 816 21.09 -50.13 3.33
N GLY A 817 21.49 -51.16 4.07
CA GLY A 817 22.52 -51.08 5.10
C GLY A 817 22.07 -50.33 6.38
N LYS A 818 20.80 -49.95 6.52
CA LYS A 818 20.21 -49.33 7.71
C LYS A 818 19.32 -50.32 8.45
N VAL A 819 19.33 -50.25 9.76
CA VAL A 819 18.48 -51.09 10.62
C VAL A 819 17.23 -50.30 11.00
N ASN A 820 16.07 -50.91 10.83
CA ASN A 820 14.78 -50.45 11.34
C ASN A 820 14.30 -51.41 12.43
N LEU A 821 13.99 -50.91 13.61
CA LEU A 821 13.40 -51.66 14.70
C LEU A 821 11.99 -51.17 15.01
N MET A 822 11.08 -52.11 15.23
CA MET A 822 9.72 -51.81 15.65
C MET A 822 9.31 -52.75 16.78
N ALA A 823 8.68 -52.19 17.83
CA ALA A 823 8.07 -52.98 18.91
C ALA A 823 6.59 -52.62 19.05
N ALA A 824 5.77 -53.66 19.19
CA ALA A 824 4.36 -53.55 19.51
C ALA A 824 4.03 -54.38 20.77
N VAL A 825 3.24 -53.82 21.68
CA VAL A 825 2.86 -54.47 22.96
C VAL A 825 1.34 -54.43 23.08
N THR A 826 0.73 -55.57 23.36
CA THR A 826 -0.72 -55.65 23.58
C THR A 826 -1.10 -55.07 24.93
N ASP A 827 -2.39 -54.71 25.11
CA ASP A 827 -2.87 -54.05 26.32
C ASP A 827 -2.73 -54.95 27.57
N GLU A 828 -2.94 -56.27 27.42
CA GLU A 828 -2.75 -57.23 28.51
C GLU A 828 -1.26 -57.31 28.87
N ALA A 829 -0.35 -57.31 27.90
CA ALA A 829 1.08 -57.34 28.19
C ALA A 829 1.54 -56.04 28.88
N GLN A 830 0.94 -54.87 28.51
CA GLN A 830 1.20 -53.60 29.19
C GLN A 830 0.74 -53.62 30.64
N LYS A 831 -0.43 -54.21 30.93
CA LYS A 831 -0.89 -54.39 32.31
C LYS A 831 0.05 -55.25 33.13
N LYS A 832 0.76 -56.20 32.50
CA LYS A 832 1.82 -57.01 33.11
C LYS A 832 3.18 -56.36 33.24
N GLY A 833 3.32 -55.09 32.72
CA GLY A 833 4.49 -54.28 32.88
C GLY A 833 5.37 -54.13 31.63
N ALA A 834 5.01 -54.80 30.53
CA ALA A 834 5.75 -54.60 29.27
C ALA A 834 5.50 -53.22 28.66
N HIS A 835 6.51 -52.56 28.09
CA HIS A 835 6.45 -51.18 27.56
C HIS A 835 7.33 -51.06 26.34
N ALA A 836 6.73 -50.85 25.16
CA ALA A 836 7.42 -50.81 23.88
C ALA A 836 8.50 -49.70 23.81
N GLY A 837 8.23 -48.51 24.33
CA GLY A 837 9.19 -47.41 24.33
C GLY A 837 10.45 -47.69 25.13
N ASN A 838 10.32 -48.32 26.31
CA ASN A 838 11.46 -48.68 27.13
C ASN A 838 12.23 -49.88 26.53
N LEU A 839 11.53 -50.82 25.91
CA LEU A 839 12.11 -51.96 25.19
C LEU A 839 12.97 -51.49 24.04
N ILE A 840 12.42 -50.65 23.16
CA ILE A 840 13.19 -50.09 22.04
C ILE A 840 14.40 -49.27 22.52
N LYS A 841 14.28 -48.46 23.57
CA LYS A 841 15.43 -47.74 24.14
C LYS A 841 16.55 -48.66 24.62
N ALA A 842 16.20 -49.82 25.19
CA ALA A 842 17.18 -50.76 25.68
C ALA A 842 17.93 -51.53 24.57
N ILE A 843 17.31 -51.73 23.39
CA ILE A 843 17.92 -52.52 22.30
C ILE A 843 18.46 -51.65 21.17
N ALA A 844 18.02 -50.39 21.02
CA ALA A 844 18.42 -49.53 19.91
C ALA A 844 19.91 -49.22 19.91
N GLY A 845 20.56 -49.13 21.06
CA GLY A 845 22.00 -48.90 21.17
C GLY A 845 22.83 -50.03 20.56
N LEU A 846 22.36 -51.28 20.54
CA LEU A 846 23.06 -52.43 19.96
C LEU A 846 23.14 -52.38 18.43
N VAL A 847 22.17 -51.74 17.81
CA VAL A 847 22.14 -51.51 16.36
C VAL A 847 22.74 -50.15 15.97
N GLY A 848 23.45 -49.49 16.88
CA GLY A 848 24.07 -48.19 16.59
C GLY A 848 23.07 -47.08 16.32
N GLY A 849 21.94 -47.09 17.01
CA GLY A 849 20.86 -46.19 16.80
C GLY A 849 20.18 -45.67 18.05
N GLY A 850 19.11 -44.93 17.87
CA GLY A 850 18.24 -44.39 18.91
C GLY A 850 16.79 -44.44 18.51
N GLY A 851 15.92 -44.49 19.52
CA GLY A 851 14.48 -44.49 19.25
C GLY A 851 13.65 -44.49 20.53
N GLY A 852 12.38 -44.57 20.39
CA GLY A 852 11.41 -44.58 21.48
C GLY A 852 9.99 -44.59 20.97
N GLY A 853 9.04 -44.41 21.87
CA GLY A 853 7.64 -44.37 21.51
C GLY A 853 6.72 -44.53 22.73
N ARG A 854 5.49 -44.79 22.45
CA ARG A 854 4.41 -45.00 23.44
C ARG A 854 4.52 -46.37 24.07
N PRO A 855 3.78 -46.67 25.18
CA PRO A 855 3.78 -47.96 25.79
C PRO A 855 3.35 -49.10 24.85
N ASN A 856 2.44 -48.86 23.95
CA ASN A 856 1.88 -49.85 23.01
C ASN A 856 2.68 -50.01 21.72
N MET A 857 3.45 -48.99 21.29
CA MET A 857 4.22 -49.03 20.06
C MET A 857 5.44 -48.11 20.13
N ALA A 858 6.60 -48.60 19.65
CA ALA A 858 7.83 -47.82 19.59
C ALA A 858 8.68 -48.22 18.38
N GLN A 859 9.58 -47.31 17.94
CA GLN A 859 10.42 -47.50 16.77
C GLN A 859 11.82 -46.94 17.00
N ALA A 860 12.80 -47.50 16.31
CA ALA A 860 14.16 -46.97 16.25
C ALA A 860 14.78 -47.23 14.88
N GLY A 861 15.73 -46.36 14.50
CA GLY A 861 16.64 -46.60 13.38
C GLY A 861 18.05 -46.84 13.89
N GLY A 862 18.85 -47.61 13.16
CA GLY A 862 20.26 -47.91 13.49
C GLY A 862 21.14 -47.96 12.25
N LYS A 863 22.46 -47.91 12.46
CA LYS A 863 23.49 -47.96 11.39
C LYS A 863 24.34 -49.21 11.45
N ASN A 864 24.11 -50.10 12.43
CA ASN A 864 24.87 -51.33 12.63
C ASN A 864 24.01 -52.58 12.39
N PRO A 865 24.00 -53.17 11.17
CA PRO A 865 23.23 -54.39 10.85
C PRO A 865 23.71 -55.64 11.65
N GLU A 866 24.99 -55.74 12.02
CA GLU A 866 25.54 -56.86 12.74
C GLU A 866 24.96 -56.99 14.16
N GLY A 867 24.56 -55.87 14.78
CA GLY A 867 23.97 -55.84 16.10
C GLY A 867 22.49 -56.30 16.16
N VAL A 868 21.86 -56.62 15.04
CA VAL A 868 20.44 -57.00 14.97
C VAL A 868 20.17 -58.29 15.72
N ALA A 869 21.04 -59.29 15.59
CA ALA A 869 20.90 -60.58 16.29
C ALA A 869 20.93 -60.39 17.82
N ASP A 870 21.91 -59.63 18.31
CA ASP A 870 22.05 -59.35 19.76
C ASP A 870 20.87 -58.53 20.29
N ALA A 871 20.36 -57.55 19.47
CA ALA A 871 19.20 -56.77 19.84
C ALA A 871 17.94 -57.65 20.01
N LEU A 872 17.71 -58.61 19.09
CA LEU A 872 16.56 -59.51 19.15
C LEU A 872 16.68 -60.51 20.33
N ILE A 873 17.87 -61.02 20.59
CA ILE A 873 18.12 -61.89 21.74
C ILE A 873 17.85 -61.16 23.07
N LYS A 874 18.22 -59.92 23.16
CA LYS A 874 18.05 -59.10 24.37
C LYS A 874 16.59 -58.74 24.68
N VAL A 875 15.68 -58.89 23.73
CA VAL A 875 14.25 -58.60 23.90
C VAL A 875 13.64 -59.36 25.06
N ALA A 876 13.89 -60.69 25.15
CA ALA A 876 13.34 -61.50 26.19
C ALA A 876 13.82 -61.12 27.60
N GLU A 877 15.10 -60.80 27.73
CA GLU A 877 15.71 -60.31 28.96
C GLU A 877 15.06 -58.97 29.42
N VAL A 878 14.96 -57.99 28.53
CA VAL A 878 14.37 -56.66 28.83
C VAL A 878 12.90 -56.80 29.24
N VAL A 879 12.11 -57.66 28.54
CA VAL A 879 10.71 -57.90 28.91
C VAL A 879 10.64 -58.53 30.28
N SER A 880 11.53 -59.54 30.61
CA SER A 880 11.63 -60.13 31.92
C SER A 880 11.90 -59.11 33.03
N GLU A 881 12.77 -58.17 32.81
CA GLU A 881 13.08 -57.09 33.75
C GLU A 881 11.88 -56.16 33.98
N GLN A 882 11.22 -55.79 32.90
CA GLN A 882 10.05 -54.86 32.94
C GLN A 882 8.90 -55.52 33.79
N VAL A 883 8.59 -56.77 33.56
CA VAL A 883 7.55 -57.53 34.31
C VAL A 883 7.95 -57.67 35.78
N ASN A 884 9.24 -57.90 36.06
CA ASN A 884 9.72 -58.07 37.47
C ASN A 884 9.62 -56.71 38.23
N LYS A 885 10.01 -55.56 37.60
CA LYS A 885 9.89 -54.26 38.24
C LYS A 885 8.48 -53.91 38.67
N LEU A 886 7.46 -54.37 37.93
CA LEU A 886 6.06 -54.13 38.29
C LEU A 886 5.62 -55.03 39.44
N ARG A 887 6.09 -56.35 39.48
CA ARG A 887 5.81 -57.26 40.62
C ARG A 887 6.44 -56.75 41.89
N ILE A 888 7.68 -56.22 41.87
CA ILE A 888 8.35 -55.68 43.05
C ILE A 888 7.62 -54.45 43.57
N LYS A 889 7.18 -53.52 42.68
CA LYS A 889 6.37 -52.40 43.09
C LYS A 889 5.01 -52.80 43.69
N ALA A 890 4.37 -53.76 43.14
CA ALA A 890 3.10 -54.27 43.67
C ALA A 890 3.24 -54.91 45.06
N VAL A 891 4.33 -55.67 45.32
CA VAL A 891 4.65 -56.21 46.63
C VAL A 891 5.02 -55.12 47.62
N SER A 892 5.82 -54.17 47.26
CA SER A 892 6.15 -53.01 48.10
C SER A 892 4.93 -52.14 48.48
N SER A 893 4.00 -51.89 47.53
CA SER A 893 2.76 -51.19 47.84
C SER A 893 1.80 -51.98 48.74
N LEU A 894 1.83 -53.29 48.70
CA LEU A 894 1.07 -54.21 49.63
C LEU A 894 1.71 -54.25 51.04
N PHE A 895 3.03 -54.09 51.11
CA PHE A 895 3.73 -53.99 52.39
C PHE A 895 3.47 -52.65 53.07
N ASP A 896 3.50 -51.55 52.31
CA ASP A 896 3.16 -50.16 52.78
C ASP A 896 1.68 -50.02 53.20
N ALA A 897 0.78 -50.69 52.48
CA ALA A 897 -0.65 -50.79 52.85
C ALA A 897 -0.92 -51.67 54.06
N GLY A 898 -0.08 -52.72 54.29
CA GLY A 898 -0.13 -53.57 55.47
C GLY A 898 0.35 -52.84 56.74
N LEU A 899 1.42 -52.05 56.65
CA LEU A 899 1.92 -51.26 57.77
C LEU A 899 0.97 -50.13 58.19
N CYS A 900 0.21 -49.54 57.23
CA CYS A 900 -0.79 -48.53 57.52
C CYS A 900 -2.05 -49.03 58.22
N LYS A 901 -2.36 -50.36 58.12
CA LYS A 901 -3.47 -51.00 58.84
C LYS A 901 -3.13 -51.41 60.29
N VAL A 902 -1.84 -51.70 60.62
CA VAL A 902 -1.42 -52.01 61.99
C VAL A 902 -1.29 -50.75 62.87
N ALA A 903 -1.01 -49.59 62.26
CA ALA A 903 -0.90 -48.32 63.00
C ALA A 903 -2.26 -47.62 63.32
N ARG A 904 -3.37 -48.17 62.86
CA ARG A 904 -4.74 -47.62 63.13
C ARG A 904 -5.49 -48.39 64.23
N HIS A 905 -4.89 -49.45 64.86
CA HIS A 905 -5.46 -50.17 65.96
C HIS A 905 -4.75 -50.03 67.32
N GLN A 906 -3.86 -49.01 67.41
CA GLN A 906 -3.29 -48.50 68.66
C GLN A 906 -3.35 -46.98 68.72
N LYS A 907 -4.50 -46.42 68.74
CA LYS A 907 -4.84 -45.15 69.40
C LYS A 907 -6.34 -45.14 69.68
#